data_02d1fa5105af29eae938ebe913a76651
#
_entry.id   02d1fa5105af29eae938ebe913a76651
#
_cell.length_a   1.000
_cell.length_b   1.000
_cell.length_c   1.000
_cell.angle_alpha   90.00
_cell.angle_beta   90.00
_cell.angle_gamma   90.00
#
_symmetry.space_group_name_H-M   'P 1'
#
loop_
_entity.id
_entity.type
_entity.pdbx_description
1 polymer ?
#
loop_
_entity_poly.entity_id
_entity_poly.type
_entity_poly.pdbx_seq_one_letter_code
_entity_poly.pdbx_strand_id
1 'polypeptide(L)'
;MITILAEKPSVAREIARIAGATRKEEGFYTGNGYHVTWALGHLVQPALPEGYGFKGFSRDSLPVIPEEFMLIPRQVKTDKGYKADAAAVKQIKVITKLWNESDGIIVATDCAREGELIFRYLYAYTGCTLPFRRLWISSLTDTAIRKGLKELKDGHEYDDLYLAAKARSEADWLVGINGTQALTVAAGRGTYSVGRVQTPTLGMVCKRYWENRRFTPEPVHQLHFSVTPAGTDTVVKFSSVKKWQDKEEAAASYNKVKAKMCATVTKVEKKEKVENPPLLYDLTTLQKEANTKHGFTAEQTLELVQKLYEAKLVTYPRTSSRHIPEDVFAEIPLLFERLAGHSALAEKIRELGELNRRCVDASKVTDHHALLVTPNRPLALYKNEQIIYDMIAGRMVEAFSEECVKDTATVVAEVVPNSGERCESLTFEAKGCIVRKAGWRGVYGEYGEDSGNTALPDWAEGDTLVMAGCSMSSGMTRPKPLHTESSLLAAMETAGRDDVEDEEARQALKDCGIGTPATRAAIIETLLRREYMVRVKKSLVPTEKGLALYSIVKEMDIANVEMTGRWEAELAKIEQGKTPHEAFMRDIESYTRKITTDLLACDRIFGHKASGCTCPKCGTGTMQFYGKVVRCDNPDCLLPVFRQIAGKTLTDEEMTGLLTEGKTAMLGGFKSKQGKPFSAAVTFDAEFNTKLVFAESKGERKGTKTKGRRK
;
A
#
# COMPACT_ATOMS: atom_id res chain seq x y z
N MET A 1 -23.42 -21.25 32.12
CA MET A 1 -22.60 -20.06 31.77
C MET A 1 -22.58 -19.90 30.27
N ILE A 2 -22.50 -18.69 29.74
CA ILE A 2 -22.34 -18.43 28.30
C ILE A 2 -21.00 -17.72 28.08
N THR A 3 -20.20 -18.21 27.14
CA THR A 3 -18.94 -17.54 26.75
C THR A 3 -19.20 -16.58 25.59
N ILE A 4 -18.82 -15.32 25.74
CA ILE A 4 -18.80 -14.33 24.65
C ILE A 4 -17.36 -14.21 24.15
N LEU A 5 -17.13 -14.49 22.86
CA LEU A 5 -15.82 -14.37 22.22
C LEU A 5 -15.77 -13.12 21.35
N ALA A 6 -15.06 -12.10 21.78
CA ALA A 6 -14.74 -10.92 20.98
C ALA A 6 -13.44 -11.13 20.18
N GLU A 7 -13.18 -10.27 19.18
CA GLU A 7 -11.94 -10.34 18.42
C GLU A 7 -10.76 -9.71 19.19
N LYS A 8 -11.02 -8.65 19.95
CA LYS A 8 -9.99 -7.81 20.61
C LYS A 8 -10.29 -7.58 22.08
N PRO A 9 -9.25 -7.41 22.93
CA PRO A 9 -9.43 -7.16 24.35
C PRO A 9 -10.26 -5.89 24.67
N SER A 10 -10.13 -4.84 23.84
CA SER A 10 -10.88 -3.59 23.99
C SER A 10 -12.37 -3.79 23.77
N VAL A 11 -12.75 -4.55 22.73
CA VAL A 11 -14.14 -4.90 22.42
C VAL A 11 -14.72 -5.79 23.53
N ALA A 12 -13.96 -6.81 23.94
CA ALA A 12 -14.36 -7.69 25.04
C ALA A 12 -14.69 -6.91 26.33
N ARG A 13 -13.88 -5.92 26.67
CA ARG A 13 -14.10 -5.07 27.86
C ARG A 13 -15.41 -4.28 27.78
N GLU A 14 -15.72 -3.69 26.62
CA GLU A 14 -16.97 -2.92 26.47
C GLU A 14 -18.19 -3.86 26.51
N ILE A 15 -18.13 -4.99 25.83
CA ILE A 15 -19.19 -6.01 25.90
C ILE A 15 -19.35 -6.52 27.34
N ALA A 16 -18.25 -6.81 28.05
CA ALA A 16 -18.27 -7.26 29.44
C ALA A 16 -18.92 -6.25 30.37
N ARG A 17 -18.61 -4.96 30.23
CA ARG A 17 -19.21 -3.85 30.98
C ARG A 17 -20.73 -3.82 30.80
N ILE A 18 -21.18 -3.93 29.55
CA ILE A 18 -22.62 -3.88 29.22
C ILE A 18 -23.34 -5.15 29.65
N ALA A 19 -22.71 -6.34 29.51
CA ALA A 19 -23.27 -7.62 29.92
C ALA A 19 -23.26 -7.83 31.46
N GLY A 20 -22.53 -6.97 32.20
CA GLY A 20 -22.41 -7.09 33.65
C GLY A 20 -21.34 -8.09 34.11
N ALA A 21 -20.43 -8.51 33.20
CA ALA A 21 -19.29 -9.39 33.51
C ALA A 21 -18.10 -8.53 33.94
N THR A 22 -18.14 -7.92 35.10
CA THR A 22 -17.20 -6.86 35.51
C THR A 22 -15.93 -7.37 36.21
N ARG A 23 -15.91 -8.63 36.70
CA ARG A 23 -14.72 -9.21 37.35
C ARG A 23 -13.69 -9.61 36.32
N LYS A 24 -12.53 -8.97 36.37
CA LYS A 24 -11.41 -9.24 35.46
C LYS A 24 -10.59 -10.44 35.96
N GLU A 25 -10.37 -11.38 35.09
CA GLU A 25 -9.51 -12.55 35.28
C GLU A 25 -8.38 -12.57 34.22
N GLU A 26 -7.49 -13.55 34.28
CA GLU A 26 -6.42 -13.68 33.28
C GLU A 26 -6.99 -14.18 31.94
N GLY A 27 -7.03 -13.30 30.94
CA GLY A 27 -7.51 -13.60 29.60
C GLY A 27 -9.02 -13.48 29.39
N PHE A 28 -9.82 -13.08 30.41
CA PHE A 28 -11.27 -12.90 30.29
C PHE A 28 -11.87 -12.02 31.38
N TYR A 29 -13.15 -11.68 31.22
CA TYR A 29 -14.00 -11.08 32.26
C TYR A 29 -15.11 -12.05 32.62
N THR A 30 -15.60 -12.01 33.85
CA THR A 30 -16.69 -12.91 34.31
C THR A 30 -17.69 -12.18 35.21
N GLY A 31 -18.93 -12.61 35.17
CA GLY A 31 -20.05 -12.08 35.98
C GLY A 31 -21.38 -12.20 35.24
N ASN A 32 -22.48 -12.07 35.97
CA ASN A 32 -23.84 -12.06 35.43
C ASN A 32 -24.16 -13.22 34.45
N GLY A 33 -23.62 -14.41 34.70
CA GLY A 33 -23.87 -15.58 33.85
C GLY A 33 -22.99 -15.63 32.59
N TYR A 34 -22.02 -14.70 32.39
CA TYR A 34 -21.16 -14.61 31.25
C TYR A 34 -19.66 -14.76 31.57
N HIS A 35 -18.94 -15.39 30.66
CA HIS A 35 -17.51 -15.22 30.47
C HIS A 35 -17.27 -14.44 29.20
N VAL A 36 -16.52 -13.35 29.23
CA VAL A 36 -16.22 -12.52 28.06
C VAL A 36 -14.72 -12.57 27.79
N THR A 37 -14.33 -13.18 26.71
CA THR A 37 -12.93 -13.38 26.31
C THR A 37 -12.68 -12.82 24.90
N TRP A 38 -11.46 -12.99 24.37
CA TRP A 38 -11.05 -12.42 23.07
C TRP A 38 -10.06 -13.29 22.34
N ALA A 39 -9.98 -13.12 21.02
CA ALA A 39 -9.16 -13.92 20.12
C ALA A 39 -7.75 -13.36 19.82
N LEU A 40 -7.45 -12.08 20.07
CA LEU A 40 -6.20 -11.41 19.63
C LEU A 40 -5.95 -11.51 18.10
N GLY A 41 -7.00 -11.41 17.28
CA GLY A 41 -6.98 -11.72 15.86
C GLY A 41 -6.88 -13.24 15.63
N HIS A 42 -6.28 -13.68 14.53
CA HIS A 42 -6.09 -15.11 14.28
C HIS A 42 -5.18 -15.77 15.34
N LEU A 43 -5.74 -16.63 16.18
CA LEU A 43 -4.99 -17.47 17.10
C LEU A 43 -4.54 -18.79 16.44
N VAL A 44 -5.26 -19.19 15.40
CA VAL A 44 -5.09 -20.43 14.65
C VAL A 44 -4.93 -20.10 13.17
N GLN A 45 -4.13 -20.87 12.46
CA GLN A 45 -3.85 -20.70 11.04
C GLN A 45 -3.67 -22.06 10.35
N PRO A 46 -3.79 -22.15 9.00
CA PRO A 46 -3.37 -23.35 8.26
C PRO A 46 -1.90 -23.68 8.49
N ALA A 47 -1.57 -24.95 8.56
CA ALA A 47 -0.20 -25.44 8.76
C ALA A 47 0.70 -24.99 7.58
N LEU A 48 1.99 -24.84 7.87
CA LEU A 48 3.00 -24.62 6.84
C LEU A 48 3.32 -25.95 6.12
N PRO A 49 3.99 -25.95 4.96
CA PRO A 49 4.34 -27.16 4.20
C PRO A 49 5.02 -28.26 5.04
N GLU A 50 5.81 -27.85 6.03
CA GLU A 50 6.48 -28.77 6.94
C GLU A 50 5.51 -29.63 7.76
N GLY A 51 4.33 -29.09 8.06
CA GLY A 51 3.24 -29.81 8.75
C GLY A 51 2.67 -30.95 7.92
N TYR A 52 2.77 -30.87 6.60
CA TYR A 52 2.37 -31.91 5.65
C TYR A 52 3.53 -32.80 5.19
N GLY A 53 4.69 -32.75 5.86
CA GLY A 53 5.86 -33.58 5.56
C GLY A 53 6.81 -33.00 4.48
N PHE A 54 6.52 -31.84 3.90
CA PHE A 54 7.37 -31.18 2.90
C PHE A 54 8.43 -30.32 3.58
N LYS A 55 9.71 -30.74 3.49
CA LYS A 55 10.82 -30.01 4.11
C LYS A 55 11.63 -29.23 3.06
N GLY A 56 11.78 -27.94 3.30
CA GLY A 56 12.55 -27.08 2.42
C GLY A 56 11.85 -26.83 1.08
N PHE A 57 12.61 -26.24 0.14
CA PHE A 57 12.12 -25.92 -1.20
C PHE A 57 12.77 -26.87 -2.20
N SER A 58 11.98 -27.78 -2.77
CA SER A 58 12.45 -28.74 -3.78
C SER A 58 11.54 -28.73 -4.99
N ARG A 59 12.11 -28.86 -6.19
CA ARG A 59 11.35 -28.95 -7.44
C ARG A 59 10.40 -30.16 -7.43
N ASP A 60 10.85 -31.28 -6.91
CA ASP A 60 10.11 -32.55 -6.93
C ASP A 60 8.94 -32.57 -5.95
N SER A 61 8.94 -31.69 -4.95
CA SER A 61 7.86 -31.58 -3.96
C SER A 61 6.75 -30.60 -4.33
N LEU A 62 6.88 -29.90 -5.48
CA LEU A 62 5.92 -28.90 -5.91
C LEU A 62 4.99 -29.41 -7.02
N PRO A 63 3.70 -29.03 -6.99
CA PRO A 63 3.05 -28.18 -5.98
C PRO A 63 2.67 -28.92 -4.72
N VAL A 64 2.73 -28.25 -3.57
CA VAL A 64 2.18 -28.71 -2.29
C VAL A 64 0.68 -28.41 -2.26
N ILE A 65 -0.14 -29.43 -2.36
CA ILE A 65 -1.61 -29.35 -2.30
C ILE A 65 -2.08 -30.33 -1.23
N PRO A 66 -2.41 -29.88 -0.02
CA PRO A 66 -2.93 -30.74 1.03
C PRO A 66 -4.31 -31.31 0.65
N GLU A 67 -4.56 -32.60 0.96
CA GLU A 67 -5.90 -33.16 0.85
C GLU A 67 -6.87 -32.50 1.83
N GLU A 68 -6.37 -32.19 3.03
CA GLU A 68 -7.08 -31.45 4.07
C GLU A 68 -6.16 -30.45 4.75
N PHE A 69 -6.67 -29.23 4.97
CA PHE A 69 -5.91 -28.18 5.65
C PHE A 69 -5.90 -28.41 7.16
N MET A 70 -4.74 -28.74 7.70
CA MET A 70 -4.53 -28.82 9.13
C MET A 70 -4.44 -27.45 9.77
N LEU A 71 -5.15 -27.25 10.88
CA LEU A 71 -5.09 -26.03 11.66
C LEU A 71 -4.06 -26.17 12.78
N ILE A 72 -3.23 -25.14 12.96
CA ILE A 72 -2.19 -25.07 14.00
C ILE A 72 -2.25 -23.71 14.71
N PRO A 73 -1.75 -23.58 15.95
CA PRO A 73 -1.59 -22.29 16.58
C PRO A 73 -0.72 -21.37 15.71
N ARG A 74 -1.08 -20.08 15.68
CA ARG A 74 -0.33 -19.05 14.96
C ARG A 74 1.16 -19.20 15.18
N GLN A 75 1.93 -19.09 14.09
CA GLN A 75 3.39 -19.23 14.11
C GLN A 75 4.07 -17.86 14.07
N VAL A 76 5.20 -17.75 14.76
CA VAL A 76 6.11 -16.60 14.68
C VAL A 76 7.46 -17.04 14.18
N LYS A 77 8.08 -16.21 13.33
CA LYS A 77 9.41 -16.47 12.80
C LYS A 77 10.47 -16.20 13.86
N THR A 78 11.42 -17.12 14.01
CA THR A 78 12.60 -17.00 14.87
C THR A 78 13.86 -17.26 14.06
N ASP A 79 15.03 -17.04 14.64
CA ASP A 79 16.33 -17.36 13.99
C ASP A 79 16.49 -18.85 13.63
N LYS A 80 15.76 -19.72 14.31
CA LYS A 80 15.78 -21.19 14.09
C LYS A 80 14.60 -21.72 13.26
N GLY A 81 13.81 -20.83 12.66
CA GLY A 81 12.61 -21.20 11.90
C GLY A 81 11.32 -20.69 12.54
N TYR A 82 10.20 -21.35 12.26
CA TYR A 82 8.89 -20.99 12.81
C TYR A 82 8.60 -21.75 14.10
N LYS A 83 7.98 -21.08 15.07
CA LYS A 83 7.46 -21.71 16.30
C LYS A 83 6.10 -21.14 16.66
N ALA A 84 5.31 -21.88 17.43
CA ALA A 84 4.02 -21.42 17.93
C ALA A 84 4.17 -20.14 18.76
N ASP A 85 3.30 -19.16 18.52
CA ASP A 85 3.23 -17.92 19.30
C ASP A 85 2.74 -18.24 20.72
N ALA A 86 3.58 -17.97 21.71
CA ALA A 86 3.28 -18.28 23.11
C ALA A 86 2.02 -17.56 23.63
N ALA A 87 1.78 -16.33 23.16
CA ALA A 87 0.58 -15.56 23.53
C ALA A 87 -0.69 -16.20 22.93
N ALA A 88 -0.63 -16.63 21.66
CA ALA A 88 -1.72 -17.33 21.02
C ALA A 88 -2.02 -18.67 21.75
N VAL A 89 -1.01 -19.47 22.02
CA VAL A 89 -1.16 -20.75 22.75
C VAL A 89 -1.78 -20.55 24.13
N LYS A 90 -1.33 -19.50 24.86
CA LYS A 90 -1.90 -19.18 26.17
C LYS A 90 -3.38 -18.81 26.07
N GLN A 91 -3.74 -17.97 25.12
CA GLN A 91 -5.12 -17.50 24.96
C GLN A 91 -6.05 -18.63 24.46
N ILE A 92 -5.57 -19.53 23.56
CA ILE A 92 -6.30 -20.74 23.16
C ILE A 92 -6.64 -21.58 24.38
N LYS A 93 -5.69 -21.80 25.30
CA LYS A 93 -5.94 -22.56 26.54
C LYS A 93 -7.03 -21.93 27.41
N VAL A 94 -7.01 -20.59 27.55
CA VAL A 94 -8.05 -19.88 28.30
C VAL A 94 -9.41 -20.09 27.64
N ILE A 95 -9.52 -19.88 26.33
CA ILE A 95 -10.78 -20.02 25.59
C ILE A 95 -11.30 -21.47 25.68
N THR A 96 -10.44 -22.47 25.47
CA THR A 96 -10.83 -23.91 25.59
C THR A 96 -11.36 -24.24 26.97
N LYS A 97 -10.71 -23.74 28.03
CA LYS A 97 -11.21 -23.90 29.39
C LYS A 97 -12.60 -23.30 29.57
N LEU A 98 -12.80 -22.07 29.13
CA LEU A 98 -14.09 -21.38 29.27
C LEU A 98 -15.20 -22.07 28.47
N TRP A 99 -14.91 -22.59 27.29
CA TRP A 99 -15.89 -23.31 26.49
C TRP A 99 -16.30 -24.66 27.17
N ASN A 100 -15.36 -25.33 27.81
CA ASN A 100 -15.67 -26.54 28.58
C ASN A 100 -16.55 -26.26 29.85
N GLU A 101 -16.54 -25.02 30.32
CA GLU A 101 -17.34 -24.56 31.46
C GLU A 101 -18.64 -23.83 31.03
N SER A 102 -18.95 -23.80 29.72
CA SER A 102 -20.11 -23.05 29.16
C SER A 102 -21.13 -23.95 28.51
N ASP A 103 -22.37 -23.49 28.45
CA ASP A 103 -23.50 -24.15 27.80
C ASP A 103 -23.67 -23.70 26.33
N GLY A 104 -22.97 -22.62 25.93
CA GLY A 104 -23.04 -22.05 24.58
C GLY A 104 -22.11 -20.86 24.41
N ILE A 105 -22.00 -20.42 23.17
CA ILE A 105 -21.09 -19.35 22.76
C ILE A 105 -21.88 -18.22 22.11
N ILE A 106 -21.54 -16.96 22.43
CA ILE A 106 -21.91 -15.78 21.68
C ILE A 106 -20.66 -15.30 20.94
N VAL A 107 -20.72 -15.34 19.61
CA VAL A 107 -19.64 -14.90 18.74
C VAL A 107 -19.76 -13.39 18.50
N ALA A 108 -18.81 -12.66 19.00
CA ALA A 108 -18.73 -11.20 18.94
C ALA A 108 -17.43 -10.71 18.27
N THR A 109 -16.89 -11.50 17.32
CA THR A 109 -15.84 -11.08 16.41
C THR A 109 -16.41 -10.13 15.36
N ASP A 110 -15.54 -9.41 14.63
CA ASP A 110 -15.96 -8.39 13.67
C ASP A 110 -16.95 -8.95 12.64
N CYS A 111 -17.87 -8.10 12.15
CA CYS A 111 -19.01 -8.49 11.32
C CYS A 111 -18.62 -8.65 9.83
N ALA A 112 -17.65 -9.50 9.56
CA ALA A 112 -17.12 -9.75 8.21
C ALA A 112 -16.55 -11.17 8.07
N ARG A 113 -16.15 -11.52 6.84
CA ARG A 113 -15.47 -12.78 6.50
C ARG A 113 -14.35 -13.12 7.46
N GLU A 114 -13.49 -12.14 7.79
CA GLU A 114 -12.32 -12.33 8.64
C GLU A 114 -12.70 -12.66 10.09
N GLY A 115 -13.64 -11.93 10.66
CA GLY A 115 -14.12 -12.19 12.03
C GLY A 115 -14.82 -13.55 12.16
N GLU A 116 -15.56 -13.97 11.13
CA GLU A 116 -16.18 -15.30 11.10
C GLU A 116 -15.10 -16.39 11.01
N LEU A 117 -14.08 -16.21 10.17
CA LEU A 117 -12.97 -17.15 10.01
C LEU A 117 -12.17 -17.32 11.31
N ILE A 118 -11.90 -16.24 12.02
CA ILE A 118 -11.19 -16.26 13.31
C ILE A 118 -11.91 -17.18 14.31
N PHE A 119 -13.24 -17.01 14.42
CA PHE A 119 -14.03 -17.85 15.31
C PHE A 119 -14.07 -19.31 14.84
N ARG A 120 -14.43 -19.58 13.57
CA ARG A 120 -14.63 -20.94 13.06
C ARG A 120 -13.35 -21.76 13.04
N TYR A 121 -12.20 -21.16 12.74
CA TYR A 121 -10.91 -21.84 12.84
C TYR A 121 -10.59 -22.24 14.28
N LEU A 122 -10.86 -21.35 15.23
CA LEU A 122 -10.64 -21.66 16.64
C LEU A 122 -11.61 -22.74 17.15
N TYR A 123 -12.87 -22.67 16.74
CA TYR A 123 -13.92 -23.63 17.06
C TYR A 123 -13.57 -25.03 16.54
N ALA A 124 -13.17 -25.13 15.28
CA ALA A 124 -12.71 -26.39 14.67
C ALA A 124 -11.43 -26.92 15.32
N TYR A 125 -10.43 -26.05 15.55
CA TYR A 125 -9.15 -26.44 16.14
C TYR A 125 -9.30 -27.02 17.56
N THR A 126 -10.21 -26.49 18.36
CA THR A 126 -10.47 -26.97 19.72
C THR A 126 -11.40 -28.18 19.79
N GLY A 127 -11.99 -28.59 18.67
CA GLY A 127 -13.00 -29.64 18.63
C GLY A 127 -14.28 -29.28 19.40
N CYS A 128 -14.59 -27.98 19.53
CA CYS A 128 -15.76 -27.53 20.26
C CYS A 128 -17.05 -27.89 19.53
N THR A 129 -18.08 -28.31 20.27
CA THR A 129 -19.40 -28.69 19.73
C THR A 129 -20.54 -27.90 20.38
N LEU A 130 -20.24 -26.86 21.16
CA LEU A 130 -21.23 -26.06 21.80
C LEU A 130 -22.09 -25.29 20.78
N PRO A 131 -23.40 -25.12 21.04
CA PRO A 131 -24.21 -24.24 20.22
C PRO A 131 -23.70 -22.81 20.30
N PHE A 132 -23.77 -22.10 19.17
CA PHE A 132 -23.31 -20.71 19.13
C PHE A 132 -24.29 -19.80 18.40
N ARG A 133 -24.34 -18.55 18.84
CA ARG A 133 -25.13 -17.45 18.28
C ARG A 133 -24.25 -16.27 17.94
N ARG A 134 -24.67 -15.46 17.01
CA ARG A 134 -23.89 -14.34 16.49
C ARG A 134 -24.40 -13.01 17.05
N LEU A 135 -23.50 -12.23 17.66
CA LEU A 135 -23.70 -10.81 17.95
C LEU A 135 -23.23 -10.02 16.72
N TRP A 136 -24.18 -9.55 15.91
CA TRP A 136 -23.90 -8.84 14.67
C TRP A 136 -24.16 -7.35 14.84
N ILE A 137 -23.11 -6.58 15.11
CA ILE A 137 -23.15 -5.13 15.34
C ILE A 137 -21.99 -4.43 14.64
N SER A 138 -22.26 -3.30 13.97
CA SER A 138 -21.25 -2.46 13.28
C SER A 138 -20.78 -1.26 14.12
N SER A 139 -21.34 -1.08 15.31
CA SER A 139 -21.05 -0.01 16.25
C SER A 139 -20.87 -0.56 17.66
N LEU A 140 -19.99 0.03 18.45
CA LEU A 140 -19.71 -0.34 19.85
C LEU A 140 -20.34 0.64 20.85
N THR A 141 -21.37 1.37 20.44
CA THR A 141 -22.15 2.19 21.36
C THR A 141 -22.91 1.32 22.37
N ASP A 142 -23.17 1.85 23.56
CA ASP A 142 -23.94 1.12 24.60
C ASP A 142 -25.27 0.62 24.05
N THR A 143 -25.95 1.46 23.27
CA THR A 143 -27.23 1.14 22.64
C THR A 143 -27.13 -0.03 21.66
N ALA A 144 -26.11 -0.01 20.77
CA ALA A 144 -25.91 -1.07 19.78
C ALA A 144 -25.58 -2.41 20.46
N ILE A 145 -24.69 -2.41 21.46
CA ILE A 145 -24.33 -3.64 22.21
C ILE A 145 -25.56 -4.20 22.94
N ARG A 146 -26.34 -3.36 23.66
CA ARG A 146 -27.54 -3.80 24.38
C ARG A 146 -28.60 -4.37 23.43
N LYS A 147 -28.82 -3.73 22.30
CA LYS A 147 -29.76 -4.19 21.28
C LYS A 147 -29.28 -5.52 20.70
N GLY A 148 -28.01 -5.59 20.27
CA GLY A 148 -27.42 -6.81 19.67
C GLY A 148 -27.46 -8.03 20.61
N LEU A 149 -27.18 -7.84 21.90
CA LEU A 149 -27.29 -8.92 22.89
C LEU A 149 -28.73 -9.43 23.09
N LYS A 150 -29.75 -8.62 22.81
CA LYS A 150 -31.18 -9.04 22.82
C LYS A 150 -31.61 -9.72 21.52
N GLU A 151 -30.98 -9.34 20.40
CA GLU A 151 -31.32 -9.75 19.03
C GLU A 151 -30.25 -10.66 18.39
N LEU A 152 -29.72 -11.60 19.19
CA LEU A 152 -28.70 -12.55 18.69
C LEU A 152 -29.24 -13.37 17.53
N LYS A 153 -28.42 -13.49 16.49
CA LYS A 153 -28.69 -14.29 15.30
C LYS A 153 -28.28 -15.74 15.50
N ASP A 154 -28.87 -16.65 14.74
CA ASP A 154 -28.37 -18.02 14.66
C ASP A 154 -26.96 -18.01 14.02
N GLY A 155 -26.02 -18.74 14.60
CA GLY A 155 -24.65 -18.78 14.08
C GLY A 155 -24.55 -19.45 12.72
N HIS A 156 -25.47 -20.35 12.39
CA HIS A 156 -25.51 -21.05 11.10
C HIS A 156 -26.00 -20.21 9.93
N GLU A 157 -26.65 -19.07 10.19
CA GLU A 157 -26.96 -18.08 9.13
C GLU A 157 -25.69 -17.54 8.44
N TYR A 158 -24.50 -17.74 9.04
CA TYR A 158 -23.19 -17.25 8.55
C TYR A 158 -22.28 -18.38 8.02
N ASP A 159 -22.83 -19.56 7.76
CA ASP A 159 -22.04 -20.70 7.25
C ASP A 159 -21.45 -20.40 5.85
N ASP A 160 -22.21 -19.80 4.95
CA ASP A 160 -21.72 -19.41 3.62
C ASP A 160 -20.66 -18.32 3.70
N LEU A 161 -20.81 -17.37 4.62
CA LEU A 161 -19.78 -16.36 4.91
C LEU A 161 -18.46 -17.00 5.37
N TYR A 162 -18.56 -18.00 6.25
CA TYR A 162 -17.39 -18.78 6.69
C TYR A 162 -16.78 -19.55 5.53
N LEU A 163 -17.56 -20.21 4.68
CA LEU A 163 -17.07 -20.96 3.53
C LEU A 163 -16.32 -20.06 2.55
N ALA A 164 -16.84 -18.86 2.27
CA ALA A 164 -16.16 -17.87 1.45
C ALA A 164 -14.82 -17.42 2.07
N ALA A 165 -14.81 -17.17 3.37
CA ALA A 165 -13.59 -16.78 4.10
C ALA A 165 -12.54 -17.89 4.13
N LYS A 166 -12.96 -19.13 4.36
CA LYS A 166 -12.11 -20.33 4.34
C LYS A 166 -11.52 -20.53 2.95
N ALA A 167 -12.34 -20.53 1.90
CA ALA A 167 -11.90 -20.68 0.52
C ALA A 167 -10.87 -19.62 0.14
N ARG A 168 -11.06 -18.34 0.53
CA ARG A 168 -10.08 -17.28 0.33
C ARG A 168 -8.75 -17.58 1.03
N SER A 169 -8.79 -17.98 2.30
CA SER A 169 -7.60 -18.26 3.09
C SER A 169 -6.78 -19.42 2.51
N GLU A 170 -7.43 -20.49 2.11
CA GLU A 170 -6.82 -21.69 1.52
C GLU A 170 -6.29 -21.40 0.11
N ALA A 171 -7.01 -20.62 -0.72
CA ALA A 171 -6.56 -20.19 -2.03
C ALA A 171 -5.31 -19.31 -1.96
N ASP A 172 -5.30 -18.31 -1.06
CA ASP A 172 -4.14 -17.43 -0.85
C ASP A 172 -2.93 -18.26 -0.32
N TRP A 173 -3.16 -19.30 0.50
CA TRP A 173 -2.11 -20.22 0.94
C TRP A 173 -1.55 -21.04 -0.24
N LEU A 174 -2.42 -21.69 -1.03
CA LEU A 174 -2.02 -22.55 -2.16
C LEU A 174 -1.19 -21.78 -3.16
N VAL A 175 -1.69 -20.66 -3.64
CA VAL A 175 -1.02 -19.85 -4.68
C VAL A 175 0.21 -19.15 -4.12
N GLY A 176 0.12 -18.59 -2.91
CA GLY A 176 1.22 -17.86 -2.27
C GLY A 176 2.42 -18.74 -1.92
N ILE A 177 2.17 -19.93 -1.32
CA ILE A 177 3.22 -20.86 -0.93
C ILE A 177 3.87 -21.47 -2.18
N ASN A 178 3.07 -22.07 -3.07
CA ASN A 178 3.58 -22.78 -4.23
C ASN A 178 4.28 -21.85 -5.22
N GLY A 179 3.68 -20.69 -5.50
CA GLY A 179 4.28 -19.70 -6.38
C GLY A 179 5.61 -19.14 -5.82
N THR A 180 5.65 -18.88 -4.50
CA THR A 180 6.89 -18.40 -3.84
C THR A 180 7.97 -19.47 -3.86
N GLN A 181 7.64 -20.73 -3.58
CA GLN A 181 8.62 -21.81 -3.59
C GLN A 181 9.10 -22.10 -5.02
N ALA A 182 8.19 -22.22 -5.99
CA ALA A 182 8.53 -22.45 -7.39
C ALA A 182 9.49 -21.40 -7.93
N LEU A 183 9.17 -20.12 -7.73
CA LEU A 183 10.00 -19.02 -8.19
C LEU A 183 11.35 -18.95 -7.49
N THR A 184 11.38 -19.27 -6.18
CA THR A 184 12.63 -19.34 -5.40
C THR A 184 13.54 -20.48 -5.87
N VAL A 185 12.96 -21.63 -6.19
CA VAL A 185 13.66 -22.80 -6.76
C VAL A 185 14.21 -22.47 -8.17
N ALA A 186 13.36 -21.89 -9.02
CA ALA A 186 13.77 -21.44 -10.36
C ALA A 186 14.89 -20.41 -10.33
N ALA A 187 14.85 -19.48 -9.39
CA ALA A 187 15.88 -18.45 -9.22
C ALA A 187 17.21 -18.99 -8.68
N GLY A 188 17.21 -20.16 -8.00
CA GLY A 188 18.39 -20.79 -7.42
C GLY A 188 19.12 -19.98 -6.35
N ARG A 189 18.65 -18.76 -6.04
CA ARG A 189 19.24 -17.85 -5.05
C ARG A 189 18.21 -16.89 -4.44
N GLY A 190 18.40 -16.56 -3.17
CA GLY A 190 17.53 -15.64 -2.44
C GLY A 190 16.11 -16.18 -2.29
N THR A 191 15.20 -15.35 -1.82
CA THR A 191 13.77 -15.67 -1.74
C THR A 191 13.00 -14.73 -2.64
N TYR A 192 12.20 -15.30 -3.54
CA TYR A 192 11.28 -14.57 -4.39
C TYR A 192 9.85 -14.94 -3.99
N SER A 193 9.04 -13.94 -3.71
CA SER A 193 7.64 -14.17 -3.34
C SER A 193 6.70 -13.58 -4.36
N VAL A 194 5.65 -14.31 -4.61
CA VAL A 194 4.49 -13.86 -5.37
C VAL A 194 3.24 -13.99 -4.52
N GLY A 195 2.20 -13.24 -4.87
CA GLY A 195 0.91 -13.29 -4.21
C GLY A 195 -0.10 -12.41 -4.93
N ARG A 196 -1.36 -12.78 -4.80
CA ARG A 196 -2.49 -12.20 -5.51
C ARG A 196 -2.59 -10.65 -5.42
N VAL A 197 -2.22 -10.07 -4.31
CA VAL A 197 -2.24 -8.59 -4.12
C VAL A 197 -0.82 -8.01 -4.21
N GLN A 198 0.17 -8.70 -3.66
CA GLN A 198 1.56 -8.23 -3.63
C GLN A 198 2.13 -8.05 -5.04
N THR A 199 1.89 -9.01 -5.94
CA THR A 199 2.48 -9.00 -7.29
C THR A 199 1.89 -7.89 -8.18
N PRO A 200 0.56 -7.69 -8.27
CA PRO A 200 0.01 -6.55 -9.00
C PRO A 200 0.45 -5.21 -8.41
N THR A 201 0.57 -5.09 -7.09
CA THR A 201 1.06 -3.85 -6.44
C THR A 201 2.49 -3.53 -6.88
N LEU A 202 3.39 -4.52 -6.93
CA LEU A 202 4.73 -4.33 -7.50
C LEU A 202 4.64 -3.94 -8.98
N GLY A 203 3.74 -4.56 -9.73
CA GLY A 203 3.48 -4.25 -11.14
C GLY A 203 3.14 -2.78 -11.37
N MET A 204 2.28 -2.19 -10.52
CA MET A 204 1.94 -0.75 -10.57
C MET A 204 3.19 0.13 -10.43
N VAL A 205 4.06 -0.19 -9.46
CA VAL A 205 5.31 0.57 -9.24
C VAL A 205 6.27 0.43 -10.42
N CYS A 206 6.46 -0.79 -10.94
CA CYS A 206 7.34 -1.05 -12.08
C CYS A 206 6.83 -0.42 -13.37
N LYS A 207 5.52 -0.49 -13.65
CA LYS A 207 4.87 0.13 -14.81
C LYS A 207 5.08 1.64 -14.79
N ARG A 208 4.77 2.30 -13.65
CA ARG A 208 4.97 3.74 -13.47
C ARG A 208 6.45 4.14 -13.61
N TYR A 209 7.38 3.32 -13.11
CA TYR A 209 8.81 3.55 -13.25
C TYR A 209 9.22 3.56 -14.73
N TRP A 210 8.77 2.58 -15.53
CA TRP A 210 9.10 2.53 -16.96
C TRP A 210 8.40 3.62 -17.75
N GLU A 211 7.15 3.97 -17.45
CA GLU A 211 6.46 5.14 -18.03
C GLU A 211 7.27 6.42 -17.82
N ASN A 212 7.76 6.61 -16.60
CA ASN A 212 8.57 7.78 -16.27
C ASN A 212 9.93 7.78 -16.96
N ARG A 213 10.64 6.64 -16.98
CA ARG A 213 12.00 6.53 -17.52
C ARG A 213 12.06 6.53 -19.04
N ARG A 214 11.04 6.01 -19.72
CA ARG A 214 10.96 5.94 -21.17
C ARG A 214 10.24 7.14 -21.78
N PHE A 215 9.78 8.06 -20.94
CA PHE A 215 9.11 9.26 -21.41
C PHE A 215 10.07 10.13 -22.20
N THR A 216 9.67 10.50 -23.42
CA THR A 216 10.40 11.45 -24.25
C THR A 216 9.75 12.83 -24.08
N PRO A 217 10.44 13.81 -23.47
CA PRO A 217 9.91 15.16 -23.34
C PRO A 217 9.74 15.80 -24.72
N GLU A 218 8.57 16.36 -24.93
CA GLU A 218 8.25 17.11 -26.14
C GLU A 218 8.18 18.61 -25.82
N PRO A 219 8.67 19.48 -26.71
CA PRO A 219 8.53 20.93 -26.52
C PRO A 219 7.06 21.35 -26.54
N VAL A 220 6.71 22.30 -25.69
CA VAL A 220 5.37 22.89 -25.67
C VAL A 220 5.49 24.38 -25.55
N HIS A 221 4.82 25.10 -26.43
CA HIS A 221 4.75 26.56 -26.48
C HIS A 221 3.30 26.98 -26.32
N GLN A 222 3.06 28.01 -25.53
CA GLN A 222 1.73 28.56 -25.31
C GLN A 222 1.79 30.12 -25.36
N LEU A 223 0.85 30.71 -26.03
CA LEU A 223 0.75 32.16 -26.14
C LEU A 223 -0.10 32.71 -25.02
N HIS A 224 0.24 33.92 -24.60
CA HIS A 224 -0.49 34.65 -23.58
C HIS A 224 -0.59 36.10 -23.98
N PHE A 225 -1.69 36.73 -23.61
CA PHE A 225 -1.78 38.18 -23.54
C PHE A 225 -2.36 38.63 -22.22
N SER A 226 -2.09 39.82 -21.83
CA SER A 226 -2.60 40.46 -20.63
C SER A 226 -3.48 41.64 -20.97
N VAL A 227 -4.51 41.84 -20.16
CA VAL A 227 -5.43 42.99 -20.23
C VAL A 227 -5.47 43.65 -18.86
N THR A 228 -5.36 44.98 -18.83
CA THR A 228 -5.61 45.77 -17.61
C THR A 228 -6.94 46.51 -17.83
N PRO A 229 -8.01 46.08 -17.15
CA PRO A 229 -9.32 46.70 -17.30
C PRO A 229 -9.29 48.15 -16.82
N ALA A 230 -10.02 49.02 -17.51
CA ALA A 230 -10.10 50.44 -17.16
C ALA A 230 -10.54 50.64 -15.70
N GLY A 231 -9.82 51.47 -14.96
CA GLY A 231 -10.12 51.80 -13.56
C GLY A 231 -9.65 50.73 -12.54
N THR A 232 -8.85 49.73 -12.96
CA THR A 232 -8.26 48.74 -12.05
C THR A 232 -6.75 48.58 -12.30
N ASP A 233 -6.01 48.21 -11.27
CA ASP A 233 -4.59 47.79 -11.38
C ASP A 233 -4.44 46.26 -11.60
N THR A 234 -5.56 45.55 -11.70
CA THR A 234 -5.56 44.10 -11.82
C THR A 234 -5.25 43.70 -13.26
N VAL A 235 -4.18 42.93 -13.45
CA VAL A 235 -3.80 42.34 -14.74
C VAL A 235 -4.45 41.00 -14.93
N VAL A 236 -5.30 40.85 -15.92
CA VAL A 236 -5.91 39.57 -16.30
C VAL A 236 -5.11 38.93 -17.43
N LYS A 237 -4.67 37.71 -17.22
CA LYS A 237 -3.89 36.94 -18.19
C LYS A 237 -4.80 35.96 -18.94
N PHE A 238 -4.79 36.08 -20.27
CA PHE A 238 -5.41 35.14 -21.19
C PHE A 238 -4.35 34.20 -21.73
N SER A 239 -4.68 32.91 -21.84
CA SER A 239 -3.80 31.87 -22.37
C SER A 239 -4.43 31.22 -23.59
N SER A 240 -3.65 30.97 -24.65
CA SER A 240 -4.16 30.27 -25.84
C SER A 240 -4.64 28.86 -25.51
N VAL A 241 -5.78 28.47 -26.08
CA VAL A 241 -6.30 27.10 -26.00
C VAL A 241 -5.38 26.16 -26.77
N LYS A 242 -5.00 26.56 -27.99
CA LYS A 242 -3.98 25.86 -28.80
C LYS A 242 -2.61 25.95 -28.12
N LYS A 243 -1.90 24.83 -28.13
CA LYS A 243 -0.48 24.71 -27.76
C LYS A 243 0.28 24.19 -28.98
N TRP A 244 1.50 24.63 -29.15
CA TRP A 244 2.37 24.28 -30.27
C TRP A 244 3.54 23.42 -29.80
N GLN A 245 3.93 22.46 -30.61
CA GLN A 245 5.16 21.70 -30.42
C GLN A 245 6.33 22.36 -31.19
N ASP A 246 6.03 22.95 -32.33
CA ASP A 246 7.02 23.68 -33.14
C ASP A 246 7.14 25.15 -32.69
N LYS A 247 8.40 25.58 -32.47
CA LYS A 247 8.70 26.95 -31.98
C LYS A 247 8.49 28.02 -33.03
N GLU A 248 8.75 27.70 -34.28
CA GLU A 248 8.65 28.69 -35.40
C GLU A 248 7.18 28.95 -35.69
N GLU A 249 6.35 27.89 -35.70
CA GLU A 249 4.89 28.04 -35.84
C GLU A 249 4.29 28.83 -34.66
N ALA A 250 4.74 28.58 -33.44
CA ALA A 250 4.34 29.35 -32.27
C ALA A 250 4.77 30.81 -32.36
N ALA A 251 6.00 31.06 -32.81
CA ALA A 251 6.53 32.40 -32.99
C ALA A 251 5.80 33.18 -34.10
N ALA A 252 5.45 32.51 -35.20
CA ALA A 252 4.65 33.10 -36.27
C ALA A 252 3.26 33.52 -35.78
N SER A 253 2.61 32.64 -34.99
CA SER A 253 1.32 32.92 -34.35
C SER A 253 1.44 34.04 -33.31
N TYR A 254 2.53 34.07 -32.52
CA TYR A 254 2.80 35.15 -31.56
C TYR A 254 2.93 36.51 -32.23
N ASN A 255 3.67 36.58 -33.33
CA ASN A 255 3.83 37.86 -34.07
C ASN A 255 2.51 38.37 -34.62
N LYS A 256 1.61 37.51 -35.07
CA LYS A 256 0.25 37.86 -35.51
C LYS A 256 -0.58 38.43 -34.36
N VAL A 257 -0.57 37.79 -33.20
CA VAL A 257 -1.27 38.25 -31.99
C VAL A 257 -0.73 39.58 -31.55
N LYS A 258 0.59 39.76 -31.50
CA LYS A 258 1.27 40.97 -31.11
C LYS A 258 0.97 42.14 -32.07
N ALA A 259 0.83 41.89 -33.37
CA ALA A 259 0.51 42.90 -34.35
C ALA A 259 -0.92 43.46 -34.22
N LYS A 260 -1.85 42.65 -33.70
CA LYS A 260 -3.27 43.03 -33.51
C LYS A 260 -3.50 43.90 -32.27
N MET A 261 -2.82 43.59 -31.15
CA MET A 261 -2.96 44.26 -29.85
C MET A 261 -4.40 44.36 -29.32
N CYS A 262 -5.34 43.61 -29.90
CA CYS A 262 -6.73 43.52 -29.45
C CYS A 262 -7.29 42.10 -29.67
N ALA A 263 -8.26 41.70 -28.85
CA ALA A 263 -9.04 40.50 -28.98
C ALA A 263 -10.52 40.81 -28.76
N THR A 264 -11.41 40.00 -29.35
CA THR A 264 -12.85 40.15 -29.14
C THR A 264 -13.35 39.05 -28.24
N VAL A 265 -14.13 39.37 -27.23
CA VAL A 265 -14.78 38.38 -26.35
C VAL A 265 -15.83 37.65 -27.15
N THR A 266 -15.69 36.31 -27.27
CA THR A 266 -16.64 35.50 -28.03
C THR A 266 -17.56 34.70 -27.13
N LYS A 267 -17.17 34.46 -25.85
CA LYS A 267 -18.00 33.72 -24.89
C LYS A 267 -17.66 34.17 -23.47
N VAL A 268 -18.71 34.36 -22.68
CA VAL A 268 -18.61 34.57 -21.23
C VAL A 268 -19.46 33.49 -20.54
N GLU A 269 -18.83 32.62 -19.77
CA GLU A 269 -19.50 31.58 -19.03
C GLU A 269 -19.33 31.81 -17.54
N LYS A 270 -20.43 32.06 -16.84
CA LYS A 270 -20.46 32.19 -15.37
C LYS A 270 -21.24 31.04 -14.80
N LYS A 271 -20.64 30.35 -13.81
CA LYS A 271 -21.27 29.20 -13.14
C LYS A 271 -21.03 29.27 -11.64
N GLU A 272 -22.09 29.03 -10.90
CA GLU A 272 -21.97 28.69 -9.49
C GLU A 272 -21.47 27.25 -9.38
N LYS A 273 -20.43 27.03 -8.58
CA LYS A 273 -19.87 25.72 -8.30
C LYS A 273 -20.00 25.45 -6.81
N VAL A 274 -20.81 24.45 -6.47
CA VAL A 274 -20.95 23.95 -5.11
C VAL A 274 -19.98 22.79 -4.89
N GLU A 275 -19.14 22.91 -3.88
CA GLU A 275 -18.20 21.85 -3.48
C GLU A 275 -18.66 21.26 -2.14
N ASN A 276 -19.11 20.01 -2.19
CA ASN A 276 -19.56 19.29 -1.00
C ASN A 276 -18.43 19.08 0.01
N PRO A 277 -18.74 19.06 1.32
CA PRO A 277 -17.79 18.62 2.35
C PRO A 277 -17.17 17.26 2.03
N PRO A 278 -15.92 17.02 2.40
CA PRO A 278 -15.32 15.71 2.28
C PRO A 278 -16.06 14.72 3.21
N LEU A 279 -16.09 13.45 2.83
CA LEU A 279 -16.54 12.40 3.74
C LEU A 279 -15.54 12.23 4.89
N LEU A 280 -15.95 11.62 5.98
CA LEU A 280 -15.09 11.22 7.07
C LEU A 280 -13.91 10.35 6.61
N TYR A 281 -12.91 10.17 7.44
CA TYR A 281 -11.80 9.27 7.11
C TYR A 281 -12.19 7.80 7.25
N ASP A 282 -11.80 7.01 6.25
CA ASP A 282 -11.36 5.63 6.43
C ASP A 282 -9.85 5.58 6.64
N LEU A 283 -9.29 4.39 6.89
CA LEU A 283 -7.85 4.24 7.09
C LEU A 283 -7.05 4.67 5.86
N THR A 284 -7.48 4.26 4.66
CA THR A 284 -6.74 4.55 3.41
C THR A 284 -6.68 6.04 3.11
N THR A 285 -7.78 6.76 3.28
CA THR A 285 -7.83 8.21 3.05
C THR A 285 -6.97 8.95 4.08
N LEU A 286 -7.00 8.54 5.35
CA LEU A 286 -6.12 9.08 6.38
C LEU A 286 -4.64 8.86 6.03
N GLN A 287 -4.26 7.65 5.61
CA GLN A 287 -2.89 7.32 5.21
C GLN A 287 -2.42 8.15 4.01
N LYS A 288 -3.28 8.32 2.98
CA LYS A 288 -2.98 9.14 1.80
C LYS A 288 -2.71 10.60 2.16
N GLU A 289 -3.56 11.19 2.99
CA GLU A 289 -3.39 12.59 3.39
C GLU A 289 -2.24 12.79 4.37
N ALA A 290 -2.04 11.90 5.33
CA ALA A 290 -0.90 11.92 6.24
C ALA A 290 0.44 11.82 5.49
N ASN A 291 0.51 10.97 4.46
CA ASN A 291 1.68 10.89 3.59
C ASN A 291 1.90 12.18 2.80
N THR A 292 0.85 12.75 2.22
CA THR A 292 0.94 13.96 1.40
C THR A 292 1.32 15.18 2.24
N LYS A 293 0.61 15.43 3.35
CA LYS A 293 0.74 16.63 4.20
C LYS A 293 1.96 16.55 5.13
N HIS A 294 2.21 15.40 5.74
CA HIS A 294 3.19 15.24 6.81
C HIS A 294 4.34 14.27 6.48
N GLY A 295 4.25 13.55 5.34
CA GLY A 295 5.29 12.60 4.93
C GLY A 295 5.30 11.29 5.71
N PHE A 296 4.26 10.99 6.49
CA PHE A 296 4.15 9.72 7.21
C PHE A 296 3.95 8.56 6.22
N THR A 297 4.56 7.42 6.53
CA THR A 297 4.29 6.20 5.77
C THR A 297 2.91 5.64 6.13
N ALA A 298 2.37 4.77 5.29
CA ALA A 298 1.11 4.09 5.56
C ALA A 298 1.18 3.27 6.86
N GLU A 299 2.31 2.60 7.11
CA GLU A 299 2.55 1.84 8.34
C GLU A 299 2.64 2.75 9.57
N GLN A 300 3.44 3.84 9.50
CA GLN A 300 3.52 4.81 10.59
C GLN A 300 2.16 5.41 10.95
N THR A 301 1.35 5.75 9.93
CA THR A 301 0.00 6.27 10.16
C THR A 301 -0.87 5.24 10.87
N LEU A 302 -0.81 3.96 10.44
CA LEU A 302 -1.55 2.88 11.08
C LEU A 302 -1.10 2.66 12.53
N GLU A 303 0.20 2.67 12.81
CA GLU A 303 0.73 2.52 14.17
C GLU A 303 0.28 3.67 15.08
N LEU A 304 0.34 4.90 14.59
CA LEU A 304 -0.07 6.08 15.35
C LEU A 304 -1.57 6.06 15.67
N VAL A 305 -2.42 5.79 14.66
CA VAL A 305 -3.87 5.72 14.89
C VAL A 305 -4.26 4.52 15.75
N GLN A 306 -3.52 3.41 15.68
CA GLN A 306 -3.71 2.25 16.56
C GLN A 306 -3.43 2.61 18.02
N LYS A 307 -2.35 3.36 18.32
CA LYS A 307 -2.05 3.86 19.66
C LYS A 307 -3.14 4.79 20.18
N LEU A 308 -3.65 5.68 19.34
CA LEU A 308 -4.78 6.57 19.71
C LEU A 308 -6.04 5.76 20.02
N TYR A 309 -6.32 4.71 19.27
CA TYR A 309 -7.42 3.79 19.52
C TYR A 309 -7.25 3.03 20.86
N GLU A 310 -6.06 2.51 21.13
CA GLU A 310 -5.74 1.81 22.38
C GLU A 310 -5.86 2.74 23.60
N ALA A 311 -5.51 4.02 23.42
CA ALA A 311 -5.72 5.09 24.39
C ALA A 311 -7.21 5.54 24.46
N LYS A 312 -8.10 4.95 23.66
CA LYS A 312 -9.53 5.28 23.57
C LYS A 312 -9.82 6.74 23.13
N LEU A 313 -8.96 7.30 22.31
CA LEU A 313 -9.09 8.68 21.81
C LEU A 313 -9.77 8.74 20.44
N VAL A 314 -9.71 7.66 19.68
CA VAL A 314 -10.36 7.52 18.37
C VAL A 314 -11.08 6.18 18.26
N THR A 315 -11.99 6.05 17.29
CA THR A 315 -12.67 4.80 16.97
C THR A 315 -11.73 3.80 16.28
N TYR A 316 -12.18 2.58 16.02
CA TYR A 316 -11.33 1.53 15.45
C TYR A 316 -10.76 1.92 14.08
N PRO A 317 -9.42 1.86 13.90
CA PRO A 317 -8.79 2.46 12.73
C PRO A 317 -8.90 1.66 11.44
N ARG A 318 -9.06 0.33 11.51
CA ARG A 318 -9.07 -0.52 10.30
C ARG A 318 -10.45 -0.59 9.68
N THR A 319 -10.98 0.55 9.28
CA THR A 319 -12.26 0.67 8.60
C THR A 319 -12.07 1.04 7.13
N SER A 320 -12.95 0.53 6.28
CA SER A 320 -13.11 0.91 4.87
C SER A 320 -14.25 1.91 4.66
N SER A 321 -15.10 2.09 5.67
CA SER A 321 -16.23 3.01 5.57
C SER A 321 -15.82 4.45 5.86
N ARG A 322 -16.42 5.36 5.10
CA ARG A 322 -16.36 6.81 5.28
C ARG A 322 -17.69 7.38 5.77
N HIS A 323 -18.59 6.48 6.21
CA HIS A 323 -19.94 6.78 6.64
C HIS A 323 -20.17 6.32 8.08
N ILE A 324 -21.21 6.87 8.70
CA ILE A 324 -21.66 6.53 10.05
C ILE A 324 -23.17 6.19 10.01
N PRO A 325 -23.67 5.33 10.90
CA PRO A 325 -25.09 5.10 11.09
C PRO A 325 -25.75 6.20 11.94
N GLU A 326 -27.09 6.21 12.01
CA GLU A 326 -27.87 7.23 12.70
C GLU A 326 -27.61 7.29 14.21
N ASP A 327 -27.39 6.16 14.87
CA ASP A 327 -27.09 6.11 16.31
C ASP A 327 -25.77 6.79 16.65
N VAL A 328 -24.76 6.65 15.77
CA VAL A 328 -23.48 7.35 15.90
C VAL A 328 -23.62 8.83 15.57
N PHE A 329 -24.44 9.18 14.56
CA PHE A 329 -24.71 10.60 14.26
C PHE A 329 -25.33 11.33 15.44
N ALA A 330 -26.22 10.71 16.19
CA ALA A 330 -26.84 11.28 17.38
C ALA A 330 -25.80 11.65 18.46
N GLU A 331 -24.60 11.03 18.46
CA GLU A 331 -23.53 11.33 19.42
C GLU A 331 -22.63 12.50 18.95
N ILE A 332 -22.67 12.89 17.66
CA ILE A 332 -21.76 13.92 17.09
C ILE A 332 -21.84 15.26 17.82
N PRO A 333 -23.02 15.80 18.20
CA PRO A 333 -23.09 17.05 18.98
C PRO A 333 -22.29 17.00 20.28
N LEU A 334 -22.37 15.88 21.02
CA LEU A 334 -21.62 15.67 22.25
C LEU A 334 -20.10 15.60 21.96
N LEU A 335 -19.69 14.95 20.87
CA LEU A 335 -18.28 14.90 20.48
C LEU A 335 -17.75 16.30 20.16
N PHE A 336 -18.52 17.13 19.46
CA PHE A 336 -18.15 18.52 19.18
C PHE A 336 -18.08 19.39 20.43
N GLU A 337 -19.01 19.22 21.37
CA GLU A 337 -18.92 19.88 22.68
C GLU A 337 -17.59 19.54 23.38
N ARG A 338 -17.16 18.29 23.33
CA ARG A 338 -15.88 17.84 23.90
C ARG A 338 -14.67 18.40 23.14
N LEU A 339 -14.74 18.46 21.80
CA LEU A 339 -13.70 19.04 20.95
C LEU A 339 -13.62 20.57 21.06
N ALA A 340 -14.68 21.26 21.46
CA ALA A 340 -14.67 22.72 21.64
C ALA A 340 -13.62 23.21 22.67
N GLY A 341 -13.07 22.29 23.48
CA GLY A 341 -11.88 22.56 24.30
C GLY A 341 -10.55 22.51 23.56
N HIS A 342 -10.53 22.12 22.27
CA HIS A 342 -9.33 22.08 21.42
C HIS A 342 -9.14 23.44 20.78
N SER A 343 -8.01 24.12 21.07
CA SER A 343 -7.81 25.53 20.71
C SER A 343 -7.91 25.81 19.20
N ALA A 344 -7.44 24.90 18.35
CA ALA A 344 -7.42 25.10 16.90
C ALA A 344 -8.78 24.97 16.19
N LEU A 345 -9.71 24.20 16.77
CA LEU A 345 -11.01 23.90 16.16
C LEU A 345 -12.19 24.53 16.91
N ALA A 346 -11.97 25.08 18.11
CA ALA A 346 -13.04 25.58 19.00
C ALA A 346 -13.91 26.67 18.35
N GLU A 347 -13.31 27.60 17.61
CA GLU A 347 -14.01 28.66 16.89
C GLU A 347 -14.87 28.07 15.77
N LYS A 348 -14.28 27.19 14.96
CA LYS A 348 -14.97 26.55 13.83
C LYS A 348 -16.12 25.65 14.26
N ILE A 349 -15.98 24.95 15.38
CA ILE A 349 -17.06 24.16 15.95
C ILE A 349 -18.23 25.05 16.41
N ARG A 350 -17.94 26.24 16.98
CA ARG A 350 -19.01 27.20 17.36
C ARG A 350 -19.71 27.83 16.17
N GLU A 351 -19.02 27.93 15.05
CA GLU A 351 -19.57 28.46 13.78
C GLU A 351 -20.42 27.43 13.02
N LEU A 352 -20.36 26.13 13.43
CA LEU A 352 -21.19 25.10 12.79
C LEU A 352 -22.68 25.41 13.04
N GLY A 353 -23.44 25.50 11.96
CA GLY A 353 -24.89 25.56 11.98
C GLY A 353 -25.51 24.17 12.03
N GLU A 354 -26.46 23.90 11.15
CA GLU A 354 -27.00 22.56 10.98
C GLU A 354 -25.92 21.61 10.44
N LEU A 355 -25.77 20.45 11.10
CA LEU A 355 -24.74 19.49 10.73
C LEU A 355 -25.06 18.80 9.39
N ASN A 356 -24.13 18.84 8.48
CA ASN A 356 -24.23 18.17 7.18
C ASN A 356 -24.36 16.65 7.35
N ARG A 357 -25.33 16.05 6.67
CA ARG A 357 -25.67 14.61 6.84
C ARG A 357 -25.12 13.73 5.72
N ARG A 358 -24.29 14.24 4.82
CA ARG A 358 -23.78 13.51 3.66
C ARG A 358 -23.06 12.20 4.01
N CYS A 359 -22.40 12.17 5.17
CA CYS A 359 -21.69 10.99 5.67
C CYS A 359 -22.56 10.05 6.53
N VAL A 360 -23.87 10.33 6.68
CA VAL A 360 -24.79 9.51 7.48
C VAL A 360 -25.53 8.55 6.56
N ASP A 361 -25.09 7.31 6.50
CA ASP A 361 -25.67 6.27 5.66
C ASP A 361 -25.26 4.89 6.19
N ALA A 362 -26.14 4.23 6.91
CA ALA A 362 -25.90 2.91 7.50
C ALA A 362 -25.64 1.82 6.44
N SER A 363 -26.22 1.95 5.22
CA SER A 363 -26.05 0.97 4.15
C SER A 363 -24.62 0.94 3.57
N LYS A 364 -23.83 2.01 3.80
CA LYS A 364 -22.44 2.15 3.39
C LYS A 364 -21.44 1.92 4.52
N VAL A 365 -21.91 1.52 5.68
CA VAL A 365 -21.07 1.06 6.78
C VAL A 365 -20.82 -0.41 6.58
N THR A 366 -19.54 -0.78 6.48
CA THR A 366 -19.10 -2.18 6.37
C THR A 366 -18.95 -2.79 7.78
N ASP A 367 -17.78 -3.30 8.11
CA ASP A 367 -17.49 -3.92 9.42
C ASP A 367 -17.50 -2.89 10.56
N HIS A 368 -17.00 -1.69 10.26
CA HIS A 368 -16.88 -0.56 11.19
C HIS A 368 -17.26 0.74 10.47
N HIS A 369 -17.83 1.68 11.23
CA HIS A 369 -18.09 3.03 10.74
C HIS A 369 -16.77 3.83 10.55
N ALA A 370 -16.86 5.01 9.94
CA ALA A 370 -15.75 5.93 9.71
C ALA A 370 -14.99 6.28 11.01
N LEU A 371 -13.75 6.75 10.83
CA LEU A 371 -12.91 7.22 11.94
C LEU A 371 -13.47 8.50 12.56
N LEU A 372 -13.64 8.47 13.86
CA LEU A 372 -14.08 9.58 14.70
C LEU A 372 -13.18 9.70 15.92
N VAL A 373 -13.11 10.90 16.52
CA VAL A 373 -12.64 11.02 17.90
C VAL A 373 -13.69 10.50 18.87
N THR A 374 -13.26 10.14 20.08
CA THR A 374 -14.17 9.71 21.16
C THR A 374 -14.42 10.86 22.14
N PRO A 375 -15.36 10.72 23.09
CA PRO A 375 -15.57 11.70 24.15
C PRO A 375 -14.37 11.89 25.10
N ASN A 376 -13.38 11.00 25.06
CA ASN A 376 -12.21 11.08 25.93
C ASN A 376 -11.25 12.17 25.43
N ARG A 377 -10.69 12.94 26.37
CA ARG A 377 -9.72 13.98 26.04
C ARG A 377 -8.29 13.44 26.15
N PRO A 378 -7.40 13.77 25.18
CA PRO A 378 -5.98 13.47 25.33
C PRO A 378 -5.39 14.31 26.49
N LEU A 379 -4.69 13.67 27.43
CA LEU A 379 -3.97 14.35 28.50
C LEU A 379 -2.63 14.92 27.98
N ALA A 380 -1.88 14.10 27.25
CA ALA A 380 -0.65 14.47 26.54
C ALA A 380 -0.46 13.49 25.37
N LEU A 381 -0.18 14.02 24.19
CA LEU A 381 0.15 13.23 23.01
C LEU A 381 1.57 13.58 22.56
N TYR A 382 2.30 12.59 22.04
CA TYR A 382 3.51 12.89 21.31
C TYR A 382 3.19 13.62 20.00
N LYS A 383 4.14 14.40 19.52
CA LYS A 383 3.94 15.27 18.35
C LYS A 383 3.25 14.57 17.15
N ASN A 384 3.68 13.37 16.81
CA ASN A 384 3.13 12.65 15.67
C ASN A 384 1.72 12.08 15.96
N GLU A 385 1.45 11.68 17.19
CA GLU A 385 0.12 11.26 17.64
C GLU A 385 -0.86 12.44 17.61
N GLN A 386 -0.41 13.63 18.06
CA GLN A 386 -1.19 14.86 18.00
C GLN A 386 -1.57 15.21 16.56
N ILE A 387 -0.63 15.13 15.61
CA ILE A 387 -0.92 15.38 14.19
C ILE A 387 -2.04 14.48 13.67
N ILE A 388 -1.98 13.17 13.93
CA ILE A 388 -3.00 12.23 13.47
C ILE A 388 -4.34 12.48 14.17
N TYR A 389 -4.33 12.78 15.46
CA TYR A 389 -5.54 13.14 16.20
C TYR A 389 -6.19 14.40 15.61
N ASP A 390 -5.40 15.45 15.36
CA ASP A 390 -5.85 16.72 14.79
C ASP A 390 -6.40 16.55 13.37
N MET A 391 -5.78 15.67 12.56
CA MET A 391 -6.31 15.34 11.24
C MET A 391 -7.71 14.70 11.33
N ILE A 392 -7.91 13.75 12.25
CA ILE A 392 -9.22 13.08 12.42
C ILE A 392 -10.25 14.08 12.95
N ALA A 393 -9.91 14.86 13.97
CA ALA A 393 -10.78 15.88 14.54
C ALA A 393 -11.16 16.96 13.52
N GLY A 394 -10.19 17.48 12.77
CA GLY A 394 -10.43 18.47 11.73
C GLY A 394 -11.29 17.92 10.59
N ARG A 395 -11.06 16.67 10.15
CA ARG A 395 -11.91 16.03 9.14
C ARG A 395 -13.35 15.87 9.61
N MET A 396 -13.59 15.61 10.90
CA MET A 396 -14.95 15.60 11.43
C MET A 396 -15.61 16.97 11.30
N VAL A 397 -14.90 18.04 11.65
CA VAL A 397 -15.44 19.40 11.50
C VAL A 397 -15.70 19.72 10.02
N GLU A 398 -14.76 19.39 9.11
CA GLU A 398 -14.98 19.55 7.66
C GLU A 398 -16.22 18.78 7.16
N ALA A 399 -16.36 17.49 7.55
CA ALA A 399 -17.40 16.62 7.04
C ALA A 399 -18.81 17.04 7.45
N PHE A 400 -18.95 17.65 8.61
CA PHE A 400 -20.23 18.14 9.14
C PHE A 400 -20.46 19.63 8.89
N SER A 401 -19.51 20.33 8.23
CA SER A 401 -19.66 21.71 7.82
C SER A 401 -20.58 21.86 6.60
N GLU A 402 -20.95 23.09 6.31
CA GLU A 402 -21.68 23.46 5.11
C GLU A 402 -20.80 23.33 3.84
N GLU A 403 -21.46 23.36 2.69
CA GLU A 403 -20.82 23.34 1.38
C GLU A 403 -20.02 24.62 1.13
N CYS A 404 -18.94 24.48 0.33
CA CYS A 404 -18.21 25.62 -0.21
C CYS A 404 -18.87 26.04 -1.52
N VAL A 405 -19.26 27.32 -1.62
CA VAL A 405 -19.88 27.87 -2.84
C VAL A 405 -18.92 28.87 -3.51
N LYS A 406 -18.69 28.66 -4.78
CA LYS A 406 -17.80 29.46 -5.60
C LYS A 406 -18.49 29.94 -6.87
N ASP A 407 -18.25 31.20 -7.24
CA ASP A 407 -18.54 31.67 -8.59
C ASP A 407 -17.28 31.45 -9.46
N THR A 408 -17.46 30.73 -10.53
CA THR A 408 -16.42 30.56 -11.55
C THR A 408 -16.82 31.30 -12.82
N ALA A 409 -15.88 32.02 -13.40
CA ALA A 409 -16.07 32.71 -14.67
C ALA A 409 -15.00 32.22 -15.65
N THR A 410 -15.41 31.91 -16.88
CA THR A 410 -14.50 31.66 -17.99
C THR A 410 -14.84 32.66 -19.11
N VAL A 411 -13.86 33.42 -19.49
CA VAL A 411 -13.97 34.37 -20.60
C VAL A 411 -13.13 33.84 -21.75
N VAL A 412 -13.76 33.64 -22.89
CA VAL A 412 -13.11 33.23 -24.14
C VAL A 412 -13.02 34.43 -25.06
N ALA A 413 -11.84 34.69 -25.58
CA ALA A 413 -11.59 35.79 -26.53
C ALA A 413 -10.86 35.28 -27.77
N GLU A 414 -11.16 35.85 -28.91
CA GLU A 414 -10.53 35.53 -30.18
C GLU A 414 -9.71 36.68 -30.73
N VAL A 415 -8.56 36.33 -31.26
CA VAL A 415 -7.72 37.22 -32.06
C VAL A 415 -7.88 36.80 -33.52
N VAL A 416 -8.58 37.68 -34.29
CA VAL A 416 -8.79 37.47 -35.73
C VAL A 416 -7.63 38.10 -36.50
N PRO A 417 -6.91 37.36 -37.37
CA PRO A 417 -5.86 37.92 -38.24
C PRO A 417 -6.41 38.95 -39.22
N ASN A 418 -5.52 39.81 -39.79
CA ASN A 418 -5.94 40.82 -40.75
C ASN A 418 -6.63 40.19 -41.98
N SER A 419 -7.67 40.87 -42.49
CA SER A 419 -8.41 40.50 -43.70
C SER A 419 -7.46 40.40 -44.89
N GLY A 420 -7.35 39.20 -45.46
CA GLY A 420 -6.50 38.87 -46.61
C GLY A 420 -5.69 37.59 -46.53
N GLU A 421 -5.43 37.10 -45.34
CA GLU A 421 -4.83 35.79 -45.13
C GLU A 421 -5.88 34.79 -44.66
N ARG A 422 -5.91 33.59 -45.28
CA ARG A 422 -6.63 32.41 -44.73
C ARG A 422 -5.94 31.93 -43.43
N CYS A 423 -6.15 32.66 -42.33
CA CYS A 423 -5.63 32.27 -41.03
C CYS A 423 -6.79 32.00 -40.09
N GLU A 424 -6.73 30.88 -39.42
CA GLU A 424 -7.66 30.52 -38.32
C GLU A 424 -7.57 31.55 -37.19
N SER A 425 -8.70 31.95 -36.63
CA SER A 425 -8.75 32.72 -35.41
C SER A 425 -8.05 31.98 -34.28
N LEU A 426 -7.36 32.72 -33.40
CA LEU A 426 -6.71 32.12 -32.24
C LEU A 426 -7.54 32.39 -31.00
N THR A 427 -7.96 31.32 -30.36
CA THR A 427 -8.78 31.34 -29.16
C THR A 427 -7.94 31.37 -27.89
N PHE A 428 -8.30 32.25 -26.96
CA PHE A 428 -7.68 32.43 -25.67
C PHE A 428 -8.72 32.37 -24.57
N GLU A 429 -8.32 31.86 -23.39
CA GLU A 429 -9.17 31.77 -22.21
C GLU A 429 -8.55 32.45 -21.00
N ALA A 430 -9.38 33.15 -20.23
CA ALA A 430 -9.10 33.57 -18.87
C ALA A 430 -10.10 32.92 -17.91
N LYS A 431 -9.63 32.47 -16.76
CA LYS A 431 -10.47 31.85 -15.75
C LYS A 431 -10.38 32.64 -14.44
N GLY A 432 -11.53 32.88 -13.85
CA GLY A 432 -11.67 33.51 -12.55
C GLY A 432 -12.46 32.65 -11.60
N CYS A 433 -12.24 32.87 -10.31
CA CYS A 433 -12.95 32.19 -9.25
C CYS A 433 -13.11 33.14 -8.05
N ILE A 434 -14.31 33.22 -7.51
CA ILE A 434 -14.61 33.96 -6.28
C ILE A 434 -15.29 32.99 -5.31
N VAL A 435 -14.73 32.85 -4.12
CA VAL A 435 -15.36 32.09 -3.06
C VAL A 435 -16.43 32.94 -2.41
N ARG A 436 -17.70 32.56 -2.57
CA ARG A 436 -18.87 33.21 -1.95
C ARG A 436 -19.08 32.78 -0.51
N LYS A 437 -18.94 31.46 -0.28
CA LYS A 437 -19.09 30.82 1.02
C LYS A 437 -17.94 29.82 1.21
N ALA A 438 -17.16 30.01 2.24
CA ALA A 438 -16.02 29.14 2.52
C ALA A 438 -16.45 27.72 2.89
N GLY A 439 -17.52 27.61 3.69
CA GLY A 439 -18.00 26.33 4.18
C GLY A 439 -16.86 25.50 4.82
N TRP A 440 -16.82 24.22 4.51
CA TRP A 440 -15.83 23.27 5.05
C TRP A 440 -14.38 23.67 4.78
N ARG A 441 -14.08 24.40 3.69
CA ARG A 441 -12.72 24.85 3.39
C ARG A 441 -12.18 25.90 4.37
N GLY A 442 -13.08 26.55 5.12
CA GLY A 442 -12.70 27.51 6.16
C GLY A 442 -12.20 26.88 7.45
N VAL A 443 -12.31 25.55 7.64
CA VAL A 443 -11.96 24.86 8.90
C VAL A 443 -10.50 25.07 9.30
N TYR A 444 -9.57 25.00 8.36
CA TYR A 444 -8.14 25.25 8.62
C TYR A 444 -7.66 26.66 8.29
N GLY A 445 -8.59 27.59 7.99
CA GLY A 445 -8.22 28.94 7.56
C GLY A 445 -7.58 29.01 6.16
N GLU A 446 -7.42 27.86 5.53
CA GLU A 446 -6.86 27.73 4.19
C GLU A 446 -7.95 28.02 3.15
N TYR A 447 -8.12 29.29 2.82
CA TYR A 447 -8.29 29.60 1.42
C TYR A 447 -6.90 29.38 0.83
N GLY A 448 -6.64 28.17 0.32
CA GLY A 448 -5.32 27.86 -0.19
C GLY A 448 -4.89 28.92 -1.18
N GLU A 449 -3.61 29.23 -1.21
CA GLU A 449 -2.97 30.09 -2.21
C GLU A 449 -3.31 29.69 -3.66
N ASP A 450 -3.79 28.45 -3.86
CA ASP A 450 -4.32 27.92 -5.12
C ASP A 450 -5.78 28.28 -5.43
N SER A 451 -6.54 28.78 -4.49
CA SER A 451 -7.83 29.39 -4.77
C SER A 451 -7.59 30.82 -5.23
N GLY A 452 -6.98 31.00 -6.41
CA GLY A 452 -6.86 32.31 -6.99
C GLY A 452 -8.23 33.00 -7.00
N ASN A 453 -8.54 33.78 -5.95
CA ASN A 453 -9.65 34.69 -5.91
C ASN A 453 -9.37 35.79 -6.94
N THR A 454 -9.37 35.42 -8.24
CA THR A 454 -9.19 36.29 -9.33
C THR A 454 -10.57 36.64 -9.87
N ALA A 455 -11.12 37.71 -9.39
CA ALA A 455 -12.33 38.28 -10.00
C ALA A 455 -11.99 38.67 -11.44
N LEU A 456 -12.73 38.13 -12.40
CA LEU A 456 -12.68 38.67 -13.75
C LEU A 456 -13.62 39.88 -13.84
N PRO A 457 -13.26 40.91 -14.64
CA PRO A 457 -14.16 42.00 -14.96
C PRO A 457 -15.44 41.51 -15.61
N ASP A 458 -16.47 42.35 -15.53
CA ASP A 458 -17.79 42.01 -16.08
C ASP A 458 -17.84 42.32 -17.60
N TRP A 459 -17.04 41.53 -18.34
CA TRP A 459 -17.02 41.58 -19.79
C TRP A 459 -18.26 40.90 -20.39
N ALA A 460 -18.68 41.44 -21.56
CA ALA A 460 -19.76 40.88 -22.35
C ALA A 460 -19.23 40.30 -23.68
N GLU A 461 -20.01 39.42 -24.30
CA GLU A 461 -19.75 38.94 -25.66
C GLU A 461 -19.79 40.13 -26.64
N GLY A 462 -18.79 40.26 -27.50
CA GLY A 462 -18.58 41.37 -28.40
C GLY A 462 -17.61 42.43 -27.88
N ASP A 463 -17.27 42.45 -26.60
CA ASP A 463 -16.32 43.42 -26.05
C ASP A 463 -14.95 43.28 -26.69
N THR A 464 -14.31 44.43 -26.93
CA THR A 464 -12.94 44.48 -27.43
C THR A 464 -11.96 44.66 -26.29
N LEU A 465 -11.08 43.68 -26.13
CA LEU A 465 -10.01 43.68 -25.14
C LEU A 465 -8.74 44.28 -25.74
N VAL A 466 -8.29 45.41 -25.19
CA VAL A 466 -6.99 46.00 -25.57
C VAL A 466 -5.88 45.30 -24.77
N MET A 467 -4.90 44.76 -25.49
CA MET A 467 -3.80 44.03 -24.88
C MET A 467 -2.77 45.01 -24.30
N ALA A 468 -2.49 44.87 -23.01
CA ALA A 468 -1.40 45.55 -22.33
C ALA A 468 -0.03 44.95 -22.68
N GLY A 469 -0.01 43.66 -23.04
CA GLY A 469 1.20 42.95 -23.44
C GLY A 469 0.92 41.53 -23.92
N CYS A 470 1.89 41.00 -24.69
CA CYS A 470 1.86 39.63 -25.17
C CYS A 470 3.13 38.90 -24.75
N SER A 471 3.03 37.61 -24.51
CA SER A 471 4.18 36.74 -24.18
C SER A 471 3.98 35.34 -24.72
N MET A 472 5.07 34.62 -24.87
CA MET A 472 5.07 33.22 -25.22
C MET A 472 5.81 32.45 -24.12
N SER A 473 5.18 31.48 -23.51
CA SER A 473 5.83 30.53 -22.60
C SER A 473 6.31 29.31 -23.38
N SER A 474 7.50 28.84 -23.05
CA SER A 474 8.09 27.64 -23.62
C SER A 474 8.50 26.69 -22.52
N GLY A 475 8.20 25.43 -22.68
CA GLY A 475 8.52 24.36 -21.72
C GLY A 475 8.67 23.02 -22.41
N MET A 476 8.87 21.99 -21.60
CA MET A 476 8.86 20.61 -22.04
C MET A 476 7.74 19.89 -21.29
N THR A 477 7.09 18.94 -21.97
CA THR A 477 6.18 18.03 -21.30
C THR A 477 6.93 17.23 -20.23
N ARG A 478 6.25 16.83 -19.16
CA ARG A 478 6.84 16.10 -18.04
C ARG A 478 6.18 14.74 -17.90
N PRO A 479 6.95 13.70 -17.55
CA PRO A 479 6.38 12.39 -17.28
C PRO A 479 5.49 12.42 -16.03
N LYS A 480 4.58 11.46 -15.93
CA LYS A 480 3.89 11.20 -14.67
C LYS A 480 4.93 10.95 -13.57
N PRO A 481 4.81 11.56 -12.39
CA PRO A 481 5.76 11.33 -11.30
C PRO A 481 5.75 9.87 -10.86
N LEU A 482 6.86 9.39 -10.30
CA LEU A 482 6.94 8.09 -9.65
C LEU A 482 5.91 7.99 -8.52
N HIS A 483 5.46 6.78 -8.21
CA HIS A 483 4.55 6.59 -7.10
C HIS A 483 5.14 7.05 -5.77
N THR A 484 4.35 7.78 -4.99
CA THR A 484 4.50 7.92 -3.55
C THR A 484 3.63 6.87 -2.86
N GLU A 485 3.73 6.69 -1.56
CA GLU A 485 2.80 5.80 -0.85
C GLU A 485 1.35 6.25 -1.02
N SER A 486 1.09 7.55 -0.94
CA SER A 486 -0.24 8.13 -1.18
C SER A 486 -0.79 7.75 -2.56
N SER A 487 0.00 7.94 -3.63
CA SER A 487 -0.45 7.64 -4.99
C SER A 487 -0.52 6.13 -5.28
N LEU A 488 0.30 5.31 -4.60
CA LEU A 488 0.20 3.85 -4.70
C LEU A 488 -1.03 3.32 -3.99
N LEU A 489 -1.33 3.81 -2.77
CA LEU A 489 -2.57 3.50 -2.06
C LEU A 489 -3.81 3.87 -2.88
N ALA A 490 -3.79 5.05 -3.54
CA ALA A 490 -4.86 5.45 -4.45
C ALA A 490 -4.98 4.50 -5.65
N ALA A 491 -3.86 4.08 -6.25
CA ALA A 491 -3.85 3.12 -7.35
C ALA A 491 -4.38 1.74 -6.92
N MET A 492 -4.02 1.28 -5.72
CA MET A 492 -4.56 0.03 -5.16
C MET A 492 -6.06 0.11 -4.90
N GLU A 493 -6.54 1.24 -4.37
CA GLU A 493 -7.96 1.48 -4.07
C GLU A 493 -8.84 1.58 -5.33
N THR A 494 -8.30 2.13 -6.42
CA THR A 494 -9.02 2.29 -7.68
C THR A 494 -8.71 1.21 -8.71
N ALA A 495 -7.88 0.23 -8.33
CA ALA A 495 -7.48 -0.85 -9.22
C ALA A 495 -8.70 -1.62 -9.75
N GLY A 496 -8.71 -1.87 -11.05
CA GLY A 496 -9.78 -2.59 -11.72
C GLY A 496 -10.97 -1.75 -12.21
N ARG A 497 -10.99 -0.43 -11.95
CA ARG A 497 -12.09 0.43 -12.44
C ARG A 497 -12.04 0.61 -13.94
N ASP A 498 -10.86 0.83 -14.50
CA ASP A 498 -10.67 1.19 -15.91
C ASP A 498 -9.90 0.12 -16.71
N ASP A 499 -9.16 -0.78 -16.02
CA ASP A 499 -8.20 -1.70 -16.63
C ASP A 499 -8.69 -3.17 -16.68
N VAL A 500 -9.91 -3.47 -16.21
CA VAL A 500 -10.46 -4.83 -16.15
C VAL A 500 -11.58 -4.98 -17.18
N GLU A 501 -11.42 -5.94 -18.10
CA GLU A 501 -12.39 -6.21 -19.17
C GLU A 501 -13.61 -6.99 -18.67
N ASP A 502 -13.39 -7.92 -17.75
CA ASP A 502 -14.45 -8.73 -17.15
C ASP A 502 -15.36 -7.88 -16.26
N GLU A 503 -16.66 -7.79 -16.60
CA GLU A 503 -17.64 -6.94 -15.91
C GLU A 503 -17.87 -7.38 -14.46
N GLU A 504 -17.94 -8.69 -14.18
CA GLU A 504 -18.15 -9.19 -12.81
C GLU A 504 -16.92 -8.89 -11.95
N ALA A 505 -15.72 -9.13 -12.47
CA ALA A 505 -14.46 -8.80 -11.79
C ALA A 505 -14.34 -7.30 -11.54
N ARG A 506 -14.70 -6.47 -12.53
CA ARG A 506 -14.71 -5.01 -12.41
C ARG A 506 -15.68 -4.54 -11.34
N GLN A 507 -16.88 -5.09 -11.30
CA GLN A 507 -17.89 -4.76 -10.28
C GLN A 507 -17.42 -5.19 -8.88
N ALA A 508 -16.79 -6.36 -8.73
CA ALA A 508 -16.25 -6.83 -7.46
C ALA A 508 -15.11 -5.95 -6.92
N LEU A 509 -14.33 -5.33 -7.82
CA LEU A 509 -13.24 -4.42 -7.43
C LEU A 509 -13.67 -2.95 -7.29
N LYS A 510 -14.84 -2.58 -7.78
CA LYS A 510 -15.29 -1.18 -7.88
C LYS A 510 -15.17 -0.41 -6.58
N ASP A 511 -15.52 -1.02 -5.47
CA ASP A 511 -15.62 -0.38 -4.17
C ASP A 511 -14.44 -0.71 -3.24
N CYS A 512 -13.66 -1.75 -3.55
CA CYS A 512 -12.57 -2.20 -2.68
C CYS A 512 -11.17 -2.13 -3.32
N GLY A 513 -11.05 -2.20 -4.65
CA GLY A 513 -9.75 -2.30 -5.33
C GLY A 513 -9.00 -3.60 -4.95
N ILE A 514 -7.66 -3.53 -4.89
CA ILE A 514 -6.83 -4.65 -4.42
C ILE A 514 -6.32 -4.41 -3.01
N GLY A 515 -6.36 -5.47 -2.19
CA GLY A 515 -6.04 -5.40 -0.76
C GLY A 515 -7.08 -4.61 0.03
N THR A 516 -7.25 -4.96 1.29
CA THR A 516 -8.14 -4.23 2.21
C THR A 516 -7.39 -3.04 2.82
N PRO A 517 -8.07 -2.01 3.34
CA PRO A 517 -7.42 -0.92 4.08
C PRO A 517 -6.46 -1.43 5.17
N ALA A 518 -6.83 -2.51 5.87
CA ALA A 518 -6.02 -3.12 6.92
C ALA A 518 -4.71 -3.75 6.40
N THR A 519 -4.66 -4.19 5.14
CA THR A 519 -3.54 -4.99 4.59
C THR A 519 -2.64 -4.21 3.64
N ARG A 520 -3.10 -3.12 3.01
CA ARG A 520 -2.33 -2.34 2.03
C ARG A 520 -0.98 -1.86 2.55
N ALA A 521 -0.94 -1.30 3.77
CA ALA A 521 0.30 -0.87 4.40
C ALA A 521 1.30 -2.04 4.55
N ALA A 522 0.84 -3.18 5.08
CA ALA A 522 1.67 -4.37 5.27
C ALA A 522 2.18 -4.95 3.93
N ILE A 523 1.41 -4.84 2.85
CA ILE A 523 1.84 -5.24 1.50
C ILE A 523 2.97 -4.34 1.01
N ILE A 524 2.83 -3.02 1.15
CA ILE A 524 3.88 -2.04 0.79
C ILE A 524 5.16 -2.34 1.57
N GLU A 525 5.08 -2.52 2.89
CA GLU A 525 6.23 -2.84 3.74
C GLU A 525 6.84 -4.21 3.39
N THR A 526 6.03 -5.17 2.99
CA THR A 526 6.53 -6.47 2.54
C THR A 526 7.36 -6.34 1.26
N LEU A 527 6.91 -5.54 0.29
CA LEU A 527 7.67 -5.25 -0.94
C LEU A 527 9.01 -4.56 -0.63
N LEU A 528 9.03 -3.62 0.32
CA LEU A 528 10.24 -2.94 0.78
C LEU A 528 11.18 -3.90 1.53
N ARG A 529 10.68 -4.64 2.50
CA ARG A 529 11.46 -5.61 3.30
C ARG A 529 12.05 -6.75 2.45
N ARG A 530 11.38 -7.13 1.36
CA ARG A 530 11.87 -8.12 0.41
C ARG A 530 12.78 -7.52 -0.67
N GLU A 531 13.06 -6.23 -0.56
CA GLU A 531 13.95 -5.49 -1.47
C GLU A 531 13.47 -5.48 -2.92
N TYR A 532 12.16 -5.51 -3.16
CA TYR A 532 11.61 -5.33 -4.51
C TYR A 532 11.51 -3.87 -4.91
N MET A 533 11.39 -3.00 -3.93
CA MET A 533 11.41 -1.54 -4.10
C MET A 533 12.07 -0.86 -2.90
N VAL A 534 12.43 0.39 -3.07
CA VAL A 534 13.02 1.25 -2.03
C VAL A 534 12.35 2.61 -2.00
N ARG A 535 12.39 3.26 -0.85
CA ARG A 535 12.00 4.67 -0.69
C ARG A 535 13.15 5.58 -1.07
N VAL A 536 12.99 6.41 -2.09
CA VAL A 536 13.92 7.47 -2.45
C VAL A 536 13.21 8.81 -2.23
N LYS A 537 13.52 9.49 -1.13
CA LYS A 537 12.74 10.62 -0.63
C LYS A 537 11.27 10.21 -0.42
N LYS A 538 10.32 10.83 -1.13
CA LYS A 538 8.89 10.48 -1.10
C LYS A 538 8.49 9.45 -2.16
N SER A 539 9.39 9.08 -3.07
CA SER A 539 9.08 8.19 -4.20
C SER A 539 9.41 6.73 -3.90
N LEU A 540 8.58 5.84 -4.40
CA LEU A 540 8.81 4.40 -4.42
C LEU A 540 9.48 4.03 -5.75
N VAL A 541 10.66 3.44 -5.66
CA VAL A 541 11.50 3.08 -6.83
C VAL A 541 11.72 1.57 -6.80
N PRO A 542 11.41 0.84 -7.90
CA PRO A 542 11.69 -0.58 -7.96
C PRO A 542 13.20 -0.81 -8.01
N THR A 543 13.67 -1.87 -7.35
CA THR A 543 15.05 -2.33 -7.42
C THR A 543 15.26 -3.21 -8.65
N GLU A 544 16.52 -3.58 -8.94
CA GLU A 544 16.82 -4.58 -9.98
C GLU A 544 16.11 -5.90 -9.71
N LYS A 545 16.04 -6.34 -8.45
CA LYS A 545 15.31 -7.54 -8.02
C LYS A 545 13.81 -7.41 -8.32
N GLY A 546 13.21 -6.26 -8.04
CA GLY A 546 11.80 -6.00 -8.32
C GLY A 546 11.50 -5.96 -9.81
N LEU A 547 12.34 -5.29 -10.59
CA LEU A 547 12.22 -5.24 -12.06
C LEU A 547 12.40 -6.62 -12.68
N ALA A 548 13.35 -7.43 -12.21
CA ALA A 548 13.55 -8.80 -12.66
C ALA A 548 12.32 -9.67 -12.37
N LEU A 549 11.78 -9.62 -11.13
CA LEU A 549 10.54 -10.30 -10.80
C LEU A 549 9.39 -9.87 -11.71
N TYR A 550 9.19 -8.58 -11.87
CA TYR A 550 8.11 -8.05 -12.71
C TYR A 550 8.25 -8.49 -14.17
N SER A 551 9.47 -8.52 -14.72
CA SER A 551 9.70 -8.97 -16.10
C SER A 551 9.28 -10.42 -16.34
N ILE A 552 9.35 -11.26 -15.32
CA ILE A 552 8.94 -12.66 -15.36
C ILE A 552 7.43 -12.80 -15.29
N VAL A 553 6.80 -12.11 -14.31
CA VAL A 553 5.39 -12.35 -13.97
C VAL A 553 4.41 -11.43 -14.71
N LYS A 554 4.86 -10.39 -15.41
CA LYS A 554 4.01 -9.35 -16.00
C LYS A 554 2.95 -9.85 -16.99
N GLU A 555 3.20 -10.99 -17.66
CA GLU A 555 2.25 -11.63 -18.58
C GLU A 555 1.47 -12.78 -17.91
N MET A 556 1.67 -13.03 -16.62
CA MET A 556 0.98 -14.07 -15.87
C MET A 556 -0.22 -13.48 -15.12
N ASP A 557 -1.26 -14.27 -14.97
CA ASP A 557 -2.49 -13.87 -14.26
C ASP A 557 -2.22 -13.34 -12.84
N ILE A 558 -1.21 -13.88 -12.14
CA ILE A 558 -0.82 -13.46 -10.78
C ILE A 558 -0.40 -11.99 -10.71
N ALA A 559 0.03 -11.38 -11.81
CA ALA A 559 0.38 -9.97 -11.89
C ALA A 559 -0.81 -9.09 -12.33
N ASN A 560 -1.92 -9.71 -12.76
CA ASN A 560 -3.10 -9.01 -13.22
C ASN A 560 -4.08 -8.75 -12.07
N VAL A 561 -4.56 -7.53 -11.98
CA VAL A 561 -5.60 -7.11 -11.03
C VAL A 561 -6.93 -7.87 -11.28
N GLU A 562 -7.21 -8.19 -12.54
CA GLU A 562 -8.43 -8.89 -12.96
C GLU A 562 -8.60 -10.25 -12.27
N MET A 563 -7.50 -11.01 -12.10
CA MET A 563 -7.55 -12.28 -11.37
C MET A 563 -8.07 -12.08 -9.94
N THR A 564 -7.63 -11.01 -9.26
CA THR A 564 -8.13 -10.67 -7.93
C THR A 564 -9.61 -10.36 -7.96
N GLY A 565 -10.07 -9.64 -8.99
CA GLY A 565 -11.49 -9.32 -9.18
C GLY A 565 -12.35 -10.55 -9.39
N ARG A 566 -11.92 -11.48 -10.24
CA ARG A 566 -12.61 -12.75 -10.47
C ARG A 566 -12.74 -13.58 -9.19
N TRP A 567 -11.66 -13.66 -8.40
CA TRP A 567 -11.73 -14.35 -7.12
C TRP A 567 -12.72 -13.70 -6.15
N GLU A 568 -12.70 -12.39 -6.01
CA GLU A 568 -13.65 -11.69 -5.13
C GLU A 568 -15.11 -11.85 -5.61
N ALA A 569 -15.34 -11.88 -6.94
CA ALA A 569 -16.67 -12.16 -7.51
C ALA A 569 -17.14 -13.57 -7.17
N GLU A 570 -16.28 -14.59 -7.32
CA GLU A 570 -16.63 -15.98 -6.96
C GLU A 570 -16.83 -16.15 -5.46
N LEU A 571 -15.97 -15.54 -4.63
CA LEU A 571 -16.15 -15.55 -3.18
C LEU A 571 -17.46 -14.88 -2.73
N ALA A 572 -17.89 -13.83 -3.42
CA ALA A 572 -19.19 -13.21 -3.18
C ALA A 572 -20.37 -14.13 -3.56
N LYS A 573 -20.22 -14.96 -4.61
CA LYS A 573 -21.23 -15.98 -4.98
C LYS A 573 -21.31 -17.09 -3.92
N ILE A 574 -20.18 -17.52 -3.36
CA ILE A 574 -20.14 -18.49 -2.25
C ILE A 574 -20.85 -17.91 -1.03
N GLU A 575 -20.55 -16.68 -0.65
CA GLU A 575 -21.18 -15.98 0.47
C GLU A 575 -22.70 -15.84 0.35
N GLN A 576 -23.19 -15.82 -0.89
CA GLN A 576 -24.63 -15.77 -1.20
C GLN A 576 -25.27 -17.17 -1.36
N GLY A 577 -24.52 -18.25 -1.12
CA GLY A 577 -24.98 -19.62 -1.31
C GLY A 577 -25.23 -20.01 -2.77
N LYS A 578 -24.74 -19.22 -3.74
CA LYS A 578 -24.99 -19.43 -5.19
C LYS A 578 -24.00 -20.43 -5.82
N THR A 579 -22.81 -20.54 -5.28
CA THR A 579 -21.75 -21.42 -5.79
C THR A 579 -21.15 -22.24 -4.64
N PRO A 580 -21.03 -23.56 -4.77
CA PRO A 580 -20.32 -24.38 -3.77
C PRO A 580 -18.84 -24.02 -3.68
N HIS A 581 -18.30 -23.90 -2.47
CA HIS A 581 -16.91 -23.52 -2.27
C HIS A 581 -15.92 -24.53 -2.87
N GLU A 582 -16.28 -25.81 -2.95
CA GLU A 582 -15.47 -26.87 -3.57
C GLU A 582 -15.23 -26.66 -5.07
N ALA A 583 -16.19 -26.01 -5.78
CA ALA A 583 -16.01 -25.68 -7.18
C ALA A 583 -14.88 -24.65 -7.34
N PHE A 584 -14.93 -23.58 -6.57
CA PHE A 584 -13.89 -22.57 -6.54
C PHE A 584 -12.52 -23.17 -6.16
N MET A 585 -12.46 -24.02 -5.15
CA MET A 585 -11.22 -24.65 -4.71
C MET A 585 -10.60 -25.55 -5.78
N ARG A 586 -11.40 -26.31 -6.56
CA ARG A 586 -10.88 -27.10 -7.70
C ARG A 586 -10.23 -26.20 -8.75
N ASP A 587 -10.82 -25.05 -9.05
CA ASP A 587 -10.25 -24.09 -9.98
C ASP A 587 -8.93 -23.51 -9.45
N ILE A 588 -8.88 -23.22 -8.16
CA ILE A 588 -7.67 -22.74 -7.49
C ILE A 588 -6.55 -23.79 -7.49
N GLU A 589 -6.87 -25.06 -7.25
CA GLU A 589 -5.89 -26.15 -7.34
C GLU A 589 -5.35 -26.30 -8.77
N SER A 590 -6.21 -26.26 -9.77
CA SER A 590 -5.83 -26.29 -11.18
C SER A 590 -4.91 -25.11 -11.52
N TYR A 591 -5.27 -23.91 -11.10
CA TYR A 591 -4.44 -22.72 -11.27
C TYR A 591 -3.11 -22.82 -10.53
N THR A 592 -3.11 -23.37 -9.31
CA THR A 592 -1.89 -23.59 -8.53
C THR A 592 -0.91 -24.52 -9.23
N ARG A 593 -1.40 -25.61 -9.84
CA ARG A 593 -0.57 -26.54 -10.65
C ARG A 593 0.02 -25.82 -11.87
N LYS A 594 -0.82 -25.07 -12.60
CA LYS A 594 -0.40 -24.30 -13.77
C LYS A 594 0.69 -23.30 -13.42
N ILE A 595 0.41 -22.39 -12.47
CA ILE A 595 1.35 -21.32 -12.13
C ILE A 595 2.67 -21.84 -11.54
N THR A 596 2.61 -22.95 -10.79
CA THR A 596 3.80 -23.59 -10.26
C THR A 596 4.70 -24.10 -11.39
N THR A 597 4.10 -24.76 -12.39
CA THR A 597 4.82 -25.24 -13.59
C THR A 597 5.41 -24.07 -14.38
N ASP A 598 4.64 -23.03 -14.63
CA ASP A 598 5.07 -21.85 -15.37
C ASP A 598 6.25 -21.13 -14.67
N LEU A 599 6.17 -20.98 -13.34
CA LEU A 599 7.22 -20.34 -12.56
C LEU A 599 8.49 -21.22 -12.44
N LEU A 600 8.37 -22.54 -12.36
CA LEU A 600 9.51 -23.45 -12.38
C LEU A 600 10.24 -23.46 -13.74
N ALA A 601 9.53 -23.16 -14.83
CA ALA A 601 10.12 -23.04 -16.15
C ALA A 601 10.88 -21.71 -16.37
N CYS A 602 10.79 -20.75 -15.42
CA CYS A 602 11.46 -19.45 -15.52
C CYS A 602 12.96 -19.48 -15.12
N ASP A 603 13.54 -20.65 -14.80
CA ASP A 603 14.96 -20.80 -14.46
C ASP A 603 15.91 -20.20 -15.52
N ARG A 604 15.55 -20.30 -16.81
CA ARG A 604 16.29 -19.69 -17.92
C ARG A 604 16.29 -18.16 -17.91
N ILE A 605 15.25 -17.52 -17.33
CA ILE A 605 15.09 -16.06 -17.33
C ILE A 605 15.88 -15.43 -16.17
N PHE A 606 15.96 -16.11 -15.03
CA PHE A 606 16.81 -15.65 -13.92
C PHE A 606 18.31 -15.65 -14.30
N GLY A 607 18.63 -16.18 -15.51
CA GLY A 607 19.96 -16.20 -16.03
C GLY A 607 20.94 -16.60 -14.93
N HIS A 608 21.19 -17.89 -14.75
CA HIS A 608 22.58 -18.20 -14.48
C HIS A 608 23.32 -17.51 -15.62
N LYS A 609 23.97 -16.37 -15.37
CA LYS A 609 25.02 -15.96 -16.28
C LYS A 609 25.95 -17.15 -16.26
N ALA A 610 25.75 -18.07 -17.24
CA ALA A 610 26.79 -18.99 -17.58
C ALA A 610 27.98 -18.07 -17.74
N SER A 611 28.99 -18.23 -16.94
CA SER A 611 30.15 -17.34 -16.97
C SER A 611 30.81 -17.41 -18.34
N GLY A 612 30.39 -18.34 -19.18
CA GLY A 612 31.13 -18.74 -20.38
C GLY A 612 32.50 -19.36 -20.06
N CYS A 613 32.83 -19.46 -18.74
CA CYS A 613 34.09 -20.02 -18.29
C CYS A 613 33.95 -21.52 -18.13
N THR A 614 34.84 -22.27 -18.74
CA THR A 614 35.04 -23.69 -18.51
C THR A 614 35.51 -23.90 -17.06
N CYS A 615 35.07 -24.96 -16.40
CA CYS A 615 35.52 -25.29 -15.07
C CYS A 615 37.05 -25.52 -15.04
N PRO A 616 37.81 -24.80 -14.22
CA PRO A 616 39.24 -24.94 -14.18
C PRO A 616 39.71 -26.31 -13.64
N LYS A 617 38.80 -27.05 -12.94
CA LYS A 617 39.12 -28.36 -12.37
C LYS A 617 38.87 -29.51 -13.34
N CYS A 618 37.66 -29.60 -13.92
CA CYS A 618 37.32 -30.74 -14.80
C CYS A 618 37.49 -30.45 -16.29
N GLY A 619 37.61 -29.20 -16.70
CA GLY A 619 37.79 -28.82 -18.12
C GLY A 619 36.60 -29.08 -19.04
N THR A 620 35.49 -29.66 -18.53
CA THR A 620 34.30 -30.05 -19.31
C THR A 620 33.02 -29.33 -18.88
N GLY A 621 32.86 -29.03 -17.57
CA GLY A 621 31.67 -28.33 -17.03
C GLY A 621 31.82 -26.83 -17.19
N THR A 622 30.67 -26.14 -17.14
CA THR A 622 30.60 -24.69 -17.18
C THR A 622 30.41 -24.16 -15.74
N MET A 623 31.10 -23.07 -15.39
CA MET A 623 31.00 -22.44 -14.08
C MET A 623 29.75 -21.58 -14.00
N GLN A 624 28.84 -21.94 -13.12
CA GLN A 624 27.56 -21.24 -12.85
C GLN A 624 27.71 -20.27 -11.70
N PHE A 625 27.28 -19.00 -11.89
CA PHE A 625 27.42 -17.93 -10.90
C PHE A 625 26.19 -17.86 -9.98
N TYR A 626 26.39 -18.08 -8.69
CA TYR A 626 25.38 -17.90 -7.62
C TYR A 626 25.80 -16.71 -6.71
N GLY A 627 24.89 -16.23 -5.91
CA GLY A 627 25.13 -15.04 -5.07
C GLY A 627 26.36 -15.12 -4.15
N LYS A 628 26.63 -16.30 -3.55
CA LYS A 628 27.76 -16.50 -2.61
C LYS A 628 28.83 -17.47 -3.14
N VAL A 629 28.54 -18.19 -4.20
CA VAL A 629 29.41 -19.26 -4.72
C VAL A 629 29.29 -19.33 -6.24
N VAL A 630 30.36 -19.69 -6.93
CA VAL A 630 30.34 -20.12 -8.33
C VAL A 630 30.58 -21.61 -8.33
N ARG A 631 29.77 -22.39 -9.04
CA ARG A 631 29.84 -23.87 -9.02
C ARG A 631 29.87 -24.44 -10.42
N CYS A 632 30.64 -25.50 -10.61
CA CYS A 632 30.62 -26.29 -11.82
C CYS A 632 29.28 -27.01 -11.99
N ASP A 633 28.71 -27.02 -13.20
CA ASP A 633 27.45 -27.71 -13.52
C ASP A 633 27.64 -29.22 -13.84
N ASN A 634 28.88 -29.66 -14.01
CA ASN A 634 29.18 -31.08 -14.21
C ASN A 634 28.88 -31.86 -12.90
N PRO A 635 27.94 -32.87 -12.93
CA PRO A 635 27.56 -33.64 -11.75
C PRO A 635 28.73 -34.38 -11.06
N ASP A 636 29.74 -34.76 -11.84
CA ASP A 636 30.90 -35.50 -11.34
C ASP A 636 31.99 -34.58 -10.75
N CYS A 637 31.86 -33.27 -10.94
CA CYS A 637 32.86 -32.30 -10.49
C CYS A 637 32.32 -31.42 -9.34
N LEU A 638 31.22 -30.72 -9.57
CA LEU A 638 30.53 -29.83 -8.64
C LEU A 638 31.44 -28.84 -7.91
N LEU A 639 32.62 -28.46 -8.47
CA LEU A 639 33.58 -27.56 -7.83
C LEU A 639 32.92 -26.28 -7.35
N PRO A 640 32.89 -25.97 -6.02
CA PRO A 640 32.41 -24.72 -5.50
C PRO A 640 33.56 -23.72 -5.34
N VAL A 641 33.38 -22.50 -5.83
CA VAL A 641 34.31 -21.37 -5.60
C VAL A 641 33.54 -20.27 -4.87
N PHE A 642 33.87 -20.02 -3.61
CA PHE A 642 33.20 -19.03 -2.80
C PHE A 642 33.62 -17.62 -3.19
N ARG A 643 32.63 -16.73 -3.32
CA ARG A 643 32.86 -15.33 -3.69
C ARG A 643 33.34 -14.47 -2.55
N GLN A 644 33.00 -14.83 -1.30
CA GLN A 644 33.40 -14.07 -0.12
C GLN A 644 34.73 -14.58 0.44
N ILE A 645 35.75 -13.73 0.33
CA ILE A 645 37.12 -14.03 0.75
C ILE A 645 37.61 -12.88 1.65
N ALA A 646 38.06 -13.20 2.86
CA ALA A 646 38.61 -12.22 3.82
C ALA A 646 37.77 -10.92 3.92
N GLY A 647 36.42 -11.08 4.02
CA GLY A 647 35.49 -9.98 4.20
C GLY A 647 35.13 -9.18 2.92
N LYS A 648 35.74 -9.49 1.76
CA LYS A 648 35.40 -8.92 0.46
C LYS A 648 34.58 -9.95 -0.34
N THR A 649 33.51 -9.50 -1.02
CA THR A 649 32.78 -10.29 -2.00
C THR A 649 33.30 -9.91 -3.40
N LEU A 650 33.81 -10.89 -4.15
CA LEU A 650 34.28 -10.68 -5.51
C LEU A 650 33.13 -10.40 -6.48
N THR A 651 33.33 -9.45 -7.39
CA THR A 651 32.38 -9.15 -8.48
C THR A 651 32.37 -10.27 -9.53
N ASP A 652 31.39 -10.26 -10.44
CA ASP A 652 31.34 -11.25 -11.52
C ASP A 652 32.56 -11.15 -12.44
N GLU A 653 33.07 -9.94 -12.69
CA GLU A 653 34.27 -9.69 -13.45
C GLU A 653 35.53 -10.22 -12.75
N GLU A 654 35.68 -9.95 -11.44
CA GLU A 654 36.79 -10.45 -10.62
C GLU A 654 36.78 -11.99 -10.54
N MET A 655 35.60 -12.60 -10.45
CA MET A 655 35.41 -14.06 -10.47
C MET A 655 35.72 -14.64 -11.87
N THR A 656 35.29 -14.00 -12.94
CA THR A 656 35.58 -14.42 -14.31
C THR A 656 37.10 -14.44 -14.54
N GLY A 657 37.83 -13.39 -14.16
CA GLY A 657 39.28 -13.34 -14.23
C GLY A 657 39.95 -14.49 -13.44
N LEU A 658 39.46 -14.77 -12.21
CA LEU A 658 39.96 -15.90 -11.40
C LEU A 658 39.76 -17.26 -12.13
N LEU A 659 38.57 -17.46 -12.70
CA LEU A 659 38.21 -18.73 -13.34
C LEU A 659 38.92 -18.97 -14.70
N THR A 660 39.16 -17.90 -15.46
CA THR A 660 39.79 -17.98 -16.81
C THR A 660 41.31 -17.92 -16.75
N GLU A 661 41.87 -17.06 -15.89
CA GLU A 661 43.30 -16.81 -15.80
C GLU A 661 43.96 -17.50 -14.60
N GLY A 662 43.14 -18.16 -13.75
CA GLY A 662 43.63 -18.80 -12.50
C GLY A 662 44.05 -17.81 -11.43
N LYS A 663 43.99 -16.49 -11.68
CA LYS A 663 44.44 -15.43 -10.80
C LYS A 663 43.69 -14.12 -11.07
N THR A 664 43.38 -13.35 -10.04
CA THR A 664 42.84 -11.99 -10.19
C THR A 664 43.95 -10.95 -10.29
N ALA A 665 43.62 -9.74 -10.75
CA ALA A 665 44.43 -8.57 -10.49
C ALA A 665 44.58 -8.31 -8.96
N MET A 666 45.46 -7.38 -8.58
CA MET A 666 45.57 -6.93 -7.19
C MET A 666 44.29 -6.19 -6.80
N LEU A 667 43.52 -6.74 -5.87
CA LEU A 667 42.25 -6.23 -5.41
C LEU A 667 42.41 -5.62 -4.02
N GLY A 668 41.75 -4.47 -3.79
CA GLY A 668 41.62 -3.86 -2.47
C GLY A 668 40.32 -4.29 -1.78
N GLY A 669 40.20 -3.94 -0.47
CA GLY A 669 38.97 -4.12 0.29
C GLY A 669 38.88 -5.43 1.07
N PHE A 670 39.95 -6.24 1.10
CA PHE A 670 40.05 -7.38 2.04
C PHE A 670 40.27 -6.88 3.47
N LYS A 671 39.82 -7.66 4.45
CA LYS A 671 40.01 -7.38 5.89
C LYS A 671 40.76 -8.50 6.57
N SER A 672 41.81 -8.17 7.31
CA SER A 672 42.55 -9.12 8.16
C SER A 672 41.64 -9.62 9.31
N LYS A 673 42.08 -10.67 10.01
CA LYS A 673 41.40 -11.14 11.25
C LYS A 673 41.26 -10.07 12.33
N GLN A 674 42.09 -9.00 12.26
CA GLN A 674 42.05 -7.85 13.16
C GLN A 674 41.23 -6.67 12.55
N GLY A 675 40.52 -6.87 11.45
CA GLY A 675 39.72 -5.83 10.78
C GLY A 675 40.50 -4.82 9.94
N LYS A 676 41.82 -4.91 9.82
CA LYS A 676 42.64 -3.98 9.05
C LYS A 676 42.48 -4.25 7.56
N PRO A 677 42.26 -3.20 6.73
CA PRO A 677 42.15 -3.38 5.28
C PRO A 677 43.51 -3.71 4.66
N PHE A 678 43.50 -4.56 3.61
CA PHE A 678 44.69 -4.88 2.83
C PHE A 678 44.33 -5.17 1.36
N SER A 679 45.35 -5.24 0.50
CA SER A 679 45.20 -5.61 -0.91
C SER A 679 45.93 -6.91 -1.19
N ALA A 680 45.31 -7.78 -2.00
CA ALA A 680 45.89 -9.05 -2.43
C ALA A 680 45.31 -9.46 -3.79
N ALA A 681 45.98 -10.35 -4.51
CA ALA A 681 45.39 -11.09 -5.60
C ALA A 681 44.84 -12.43 -5.09
N VAL A 682 43.78 -12.93 -5.72
CA VAL A 682 43.24 -14.26 -5.42
C VAL A 682 43.70 -15.22 -6.48
N THR A 683 44.13 -16.43 -6.11
CA THR A 683 44.50 -17.53 -6.99
C THR A 683 43.99 -18.86 -6.45
N PHE A 684 44.07 -19.92 -7.22
CA PHE A 684 43.78 -21.28 -6.76
C PHE A 684 45.04 -21.96 -6.18
N ASP A 685 44.83 -22.83 -5.20
CA ASP A 685 45.81 -23.82 -4.78
C ASP A 685 45.69 -25.10 -5.66
N ALA A 686 46.51 -26.13 -5.36
CA ALA A 686 46.48 -27.40 -6.08
C ALA A 686 45.14 -28.17 -5.97
N GLU A 687 44.32 -27.83 -5.00
CA GLU A 687 43.00 -28.45 -4.76
C GLU A 687 41.85 -27.58 -5.24
N PHE A 688 42.14 -26.47 -5.97
CA PHE A 688 41.19 -25.44 -6.41
C PHE A 688 40.48 -24.67 -5.30
N ASN A 689 41.07 -24.60 -4.09
CA ASN A 689 40.61 -23.64 -3.07
C ASN A 689 41.23 -22.25 -3.36
N THR A 690 40.50 -21.22 -2.95
CA THR A 690 40.98 -19.84 -3.16
C THR A 690 42.08 -19.46 -2.16
N LYS A 691 43.20 -18.91 -2.65
CA LYS A 691 44.36 -18.46 -1.86
C LYS A 691 44.66 -17.00 -2.16
N LEU A 692 45.07 -16.25 -1.12
CA LEU A 692 45.48 -14.86 -1.25
C LEU A 692 46.99 -14.77 -1.51
N VAL A 693 47.37 -13.99 -2.53
CA VAL A 693 48.75 -13.68 -2.88
C VAL A 693 48.99 -12.19 -2.68
N PHE A 694 49.98 -11.89 -1.88
CA PHE A 694 50.37 -10.51 -1.60
C PHE A 694 51.47 -10.04 -2.60
N ALA A 695 51.54 -8.72 -2.86
CA ALA A 695 52.63 -8.15 -3.65
C ALA A 695 53.95 -8.39 -2.93
N GLU A 696 54.98 -8.81 -3.66
CA GLU A 696 56.31 -8.88 -3.11
C GLU A 696 56.76 -7.50 -2.68
N SER A 697 57.08 -7.33 -1.37
CA SER A 697 57.69 -6.11 -0.88
C SER A 697 59.11 -6.06 -1.48
N LYS A 698 59.40 -5.09 -2.37
CA LYS A 698 60.74 -4.75 -2.76
C LYS A 698 61.48 -4.31 -1.49
N GLY A 699 62.24 -5.24 -0.92
CA GLY A 699 63.09 -4.97 0.22
C GLY A 699 64.16 -3.98 -0.16
N GLU A 700 64.14 -2.77 0.36
CA GLU A 700 65.30 -1.89 0.45
C GLU A 700 66.32 -2.55 1.37
N ARG A 701 67.42 -3.02 0.74
CA ARG A 701 68.64 -3.34 1.42
C ARG A 701 69.17 -2.06 2.07
N LYS A 702 68.92 -1.83 3.37
CA LYS A 702 69.73 -0.91 4.17
C LYS A 702 70.91 -1.64 4.74
N GLY A 703 72.05 -1.11 4.32
CA GLY A 703 73.37 -1.62 4.62
C GLY A 703 73.72 -1.66 6.13
N THR A 704 74.49 -2.68 6.45
CA THR A 704 75.31 -2.85 7.64
C THR A 704 76.05 -1.57 8.00
N LYS A 705 75.88 -1.07 9.26
CA LYS A 705 76.88 -0.30 9.98
C LYS A 705 77.19 -0.92 11.34
N THR A 706 78.38 -1.31 11.42
CA THR A 706 79.16 -1.86 12.56
C THR A 706 79.26 -0.93 13.80
N LYS A 707 79.19 -1.60 14.90
CA LYS A 707 79.88 -1.34 16.22
C LYS A 707 80.18 0.08 16.67
N GLY A 708 79.76 0.38 17.88
CA GLY A 708 80.33 1.39 18.78
C GLY A 708 79.95 1.10 20.22
N ARG A 709 80.80 0.40 20.94
CA ARG A 709 80.78 0.17 22.42
C ARG A 709 81.33 1.43 23.14
N ARG A 710 80.63 1.86 24.24
CA ARG A 710 81.16 2.46 25.49
C ARG A 710 80.18 3.49 26.05
N LYS A 711 79.84 3.53 27.29
CA LYS A 711 80.16 3.11 28.64
C LYS A 711 78.88 3.05 29.44
#